data_2dd764c2afb7c771295d05f45eb16722
#
_entry.id   2dd764c2afb7c771295d05f45eb16722
#
_cell.length_a   1.000
_cell.length_b   1.000
_cell.length_c   1.000
_cell.angle_alpha   90.00
_cell.angle_beta   90.00
_cell.angle_gamma   90.00
#
_symmetry.space_group_name_H-M   'P 1'
#
loop_
_entity.id
_entity.type
_entity.pdbx_description
1 polymer ?
#
loop_
_entity_poly.entity_id
_entity_poly.type
_entity_poly.pdbx_seq_one_letter_code
_entity_poly.pdbx_strand_id
1 'polypeptide(L)'
;LAEIQYSLEHTRNIGIMAHIDAGKTTLSERILYYTGVNHKIGETHEGSATMDWMEQEQERGITITSAATTCHWIPEKEHKKIPGAPEYRINLIDTPGHVDFTVEVERSLRVLDGAVGVFDAKSGVEPQSENVWRQADTYNVPRMAFINKMDVVGADFFHSVQTIVDRLGKNCIITQVPMGREDTFKGVIDLFEMRAYFYKDDKGEDIEITDVPEEFKDLAEEYREKLVEQISELDDDLMEKYLEGEIPTEQELKAALRKGTIAGQAIPCLCGTAYRNKGVQKLLDAVIDFLPAPTDIPDIQGTDMDGEPDSRPSSDNAPFAALAFKIMTDPFVGKLAYFRVYSGTLKTGSYVLNSTKEKKERVGRLLQMHANKRNELDEVFSGDIAAAVGFKLTSTGDTICDEQHPIILESMEFPEPVISVAIEPKTKASQGKMGEALAKLAEEDPTFRVRTNEETGQTIISGMGELHLEIIVDRLLREFKVEANVGAPEVAYKETFTKPVDVEGKYIHQSGGSGMYGHCKVKFEPMDPNGEELFKFQSTVVGGSIPKEYIPAIEKGIREAANSGVLAGFPVLGVNANVYDGSYHEVDSNERAFEFAGSIAFKNAMQKADPILLEPIMKVEITTPEEYMGNVIGDVNSRRGRIESMEDIPSGKQVNAFVPLSEMFGYATDLRSKTQGRANYSMFFEKYEKCPKNVQEKVLSNVKK
;
A
#
# COMPACT_ATOMS: atom_id res chain seq x y z
N LEU A 1 36.17 10.22 -0.16
CA LEU A 1 35.55 11.02 0.91
C LEU A 1 34.91 10.02 1.84
N ALA A 2 35.31 9.98 3.13
CA ALA A 2 34.65 9.13 4.11
C ALA A 2 33.18 9.54 4.15
N GLU A 3 32.28 8.57 3.96
CA GLU A 3 30.84 8.82 4.10
C GLU A 3 30.58 9.29 5.53
N ILE A 4 29.86 10.40 5.64
CA ILE A 4 29.43 10.91 6.95
C ILE A 4 28.37 9.93 7.44
N GLN A 5 28.69 9.19 8.50
CA GLN A 5 27.72 8.33 9.16
C GLN A 5 26.75 9.21 9.95
N TYR A 6 25.48 9.21 9.58
CA TYR A 6 24.44 9.88 10.33
C TYR A 6 24.02 9.02 11.52
N SER A 7 23.82 9.65 12.67
CA SER A 7 23.25 8.94 13.82
C SER A 7 21.78 8.59 13.54
N LEU A 8 21.29 7.51 14.13
CA LEU A 8 19.89 7.09 14.01
C LEU A 8 18.92 8.19 14.45
N GLU A 9 19.27 8.96 15.47
CA GLU A 9 18.47 10.10 15.97
C GLU A 9 18.30 11.20 14.92
N HIS A 10 19.27 11.37 14.03
CA HIS A 10 19.26 12.36 12.95
C HIS A 10 18.84 11.77 11.59
N THR A 11 18.16 10.64 11.60
CA THR A 11 17.59 10.01 10.42
C THR A 11 16.07 10.09 10.45
N ARG A 12 15.44 10.33 9.30
CA ARG A 12 13.99 10.30 9.10
C ARG A 12 13.65 9.47 7.88
N ASN A 13 12.86 8.44 8.04
CA ASN A 13 12.33 7.62 6.95
C ASN A 13 10.86 7.98 6.76
N ILE A 14 10.58 8.82 5.79
CA ILE A 14 9.25 9.40 5.61
C ILE A 14 8.67 9.11 4.23
N GLY A 15 7.36 8.93 4.20
CA GLY A 15 6.58 8.86 2.97
C GLY A 15 5.73 10.10 2.75
N ILE A 16 5.50 10.41 1.49
CA ILE A 16 4.49 11.38 1.10
C ILE A 16 3.31 10.63 0.53
N MET A 17 2.15 10.80 1.13
CA MET A 17 0.91 10.17 0.73
C MET A 17 -0.16 11.21 0.44
N ALA A 18 -0.93 11.00 -0.61
CA ALA A 18 -1.94 11.97 -1.05
C ALA A 18 -2.98 11.34 -1.97
N HIS A 19 -4.11 12.00 -2.11
CA HIS A 19 -5.01 11.80 -3.23
C HIS A 19 -4.35 12.20 -4.56
N ILE A 20 -4.86 11.66 -5.69
CA ILE A 20 -4.47 12.08 -7.03
C ILE A 20 -4.67 13.59 -7.15
N ASP A 21 -3.73 14.26 -7.80
CA ASP A 21 -3.74 15.71 -8.01
C ASP A 21 -3.66 16.60 -6.73
N ALA A 22 -3.52 16.05 -5.53
CA ALA A 22 -3.32 16.89 -4.32
C ALA A 22 -1.96 17.63 -4.31
N GLY A 23 -1.08 17.34 -5.27
CA GLY A 23 0.22 17.99 -5.43
C GLY A 23 1.38 17.26 -4.75
N LYS A 24 1.25 15.94 -4.56
CA LYS A 24 2.26 15.08 -3.94
C LYS A 24 3.62 15.18 -4.63
N THR A 25 3.70 14.87 -5.93
CA THR A 25 4.96 14.91 -6.69
C THR A 25 5.55 16.32 -6.73
N THR A 26 4.70 17.35 -6.86
CA THR A 26 5.16 18.74 -6.80
C THR A 26 5.82 19.04 -5.45
N LEU A 27 5.23 18.58 -4.34
CA LEU A 27 5.82 18.75 -3.00
C LEU A 27 7.15 18.00 -2.88
N SER A 28 7.22 16.75 -3.33
CA SER A 28 8.46 15.95 -3.35
C SER A 28 9.57 16.67 -4.13
N GLU A 29 9.28 17.19 -5.31
CA GLU A 29 10.24 17.94 -6.12
C GLU A 29 10.72 19.22 -5.43
N ARG A 30 9.87 19.94 -4.69
CA ARG A 30 10.26 21.12 -3.90
C ARG A 30 11.14 20.76 -2.72
N ILE A 31 10.86 19.64 -2.05
CA ILE A 31 11.74 19.10 -1.00
C ILE A 31 13.13 18.81 -1.58
N LEU A 32 13.22 18.14 -2.73
CA LEU A 32 14.49 17.84 -3.38
C LEU A 32 15.23 19.11 -3.82
N TYR A 33 14.51 20.14 -4.24
CA TYR A 33 15.12 21.42 -4.60
C TYR A 33 15.71 22.13 -3.38
N TYR A 34 14.94 22.32 -2.31
CA TYR A 34 15.42 23.03 -1.11
C TYR A 34 16.52 22.27 -0.35
N THR A 35 16.54 20.97 -0.45
CA THR A 35 17.62 20.13 0.13
C THR A 35 18.87 20.03 -0.79
N GLY A 36 18.85 20.67 -1.96
CA GLY A 36 19.99 20.75 -2.87
C GLY A 36 20.26 19.48 -3.70
N VAL A 37 19.35 18.50 -3.66
CA VAL A 37 19.43 17.29 -4.50
C VAL A 37 19.20 17.65 -5.97
N ASN A 38 18.23 18.52 -6.23
CA ASN A 38 17.93 19.07 -7.55
C ASN A 38 18.41 20.53 -7.63
N HIS A 39 19.04 20.88 -8.76
CA HIS A 39 19.47 22.26 -9.03
C HIS A 39 18.43 23.09 -9.79
N LYS A 40 17.37 22.45 -10.26
CA LYS A 40 16.24 23.07 -10.94
C LYS A 40 14.95 22.55 -10.35
N ILE A 41 13.94 23.39 -10.32
CA ILE A 41 12.61 23.04 -9.92
C ILE A 41 12.02 22.16 -11.03
N GLY A 42 11.67 20.89 -10.70
CA GLY A 42 10.97 19.98 -11.61
C GLY A 42 9.47 20.30 -11.62
N GLU A 43 8.86 20.23 -12.80
CA GLU A 43 7.42 20.40 -12.99
C GLU A 43 6.78 19.12 -13.53
N THR A 44 5.74 18.66 -12.86
CA THR A 44 5.01 17.44 -13.25
C THR A 44 4.35 17.58 -14.62
N HIS A 45 3.75 18.73 -14.90
CA HIS A 45 3.08 18.99 -16.19
C HIS A 45 4.03 19.12 -17.39
N GLU A 46 5.32 19.36 -17.13
CA GLU A 46 6.35 19.43 -18.17
C GLU A 46 7.13 18.12 -18.33
N GLY A 47 6.79 17.08 -17.54
CA GLY A 47 7.49 15.79 -17.55
C GLY A 47 8.94 15.88 -17.06
N SER A 48 9.27 16.90 -16.29
CA SER A 48 10.63 17.16 -15.76
C SER A 48 10.82 16.72 -14.31
N ALA A 49 9.83 16.09 -13.69
CA ALA A 49 9.87 15.61 -12.32
C ALA A 49 10.88 14.46 -12.16
N THR A 50 11.72 14.53 -11.15
CA THR A 50 12.78 13.54 -10.87
C THR A 50 12.21 12.28 -10.23
N MET A 51 11.17 12.41 -9.40
CA MET A 51 10.56 11.30 -8.69
C MET A 51 9.68 10.46 -9.62
N ASP A 52 8.97 11.05 -10.57
CA ASP A 52 8.24 10.37 -11.64
C ASP A 52 9.20 10.07 -12.80
N TRP A 53 10.01 9.05 -12.66
CA TRP A 53 11.11 8.76 -13.59
C TRP A 53 10.70 7.87 -14.78
N MET A 54 9.55 7.19 -14.70
CA MET A 54 9.04 6.38 -15.81
C MET A 54 8.36 7.28 -16.86
N GLU A 55 8.58 6.97 -18.13
CA GLU A 55 7.91 7.69 -19.24
C GLU A 55 6.38 7.69 -19.07
N GLN A 56 5.82 6.60 -18.60
CA GLN A 56 4.38 6.45 -18.33
C GLN A 56 3.87 7.35 -17.21
N GLU A 57 4.66 7.54 -16.16
CA GLU A 57 4.35 8.47 -15.07
C GLU A 57 4.32 9.91 -15.59
N GLN A 58 5.31 10.27 -16.39
CA GLN A 58 5.43 11.61 -16.98
C GLN A 58 4.32 11.91 -17.99
N GLU A 59 3.99 10.94 -18.86
CA GLU A 59 2.93 11.08 -19.86
C GLU A 59 1.52 11.18 -19.24
N ARG A 60 1.28 10.45 -18.15
CA ARG A 60 -0.02 10.36 -17.48
C ARG A 60 -0.19 11.37 -16.34
N GLY A 61 0.92 11.93 -15.86
CA GLY A 61 0.95 12.84 -14.70
C GLY A 61 0.59 12.17 -13.38
N ILE A 62 0.81 10.85 -13.26
CA ILE A 62 0.53 10.06 -12.04
C ILE A 62 1.75 9.26 -11.62
N THR A 63 1.97 9.14 -10.33
CA THR A 63 2.98 8.21 -9.78
C THR A 63 2.44 6.79 -9.83
N ILE A 64 3.19 5.88 -10.44
CA ILE A 64 2.86 4.47 -10.60
C ILE A 64 3.65 3.62 -9.62
N THR A 65 4.97 3.88 -9.54
CA THR A 65 5.88 3.16 -8.66
C THR A 65 6.43 4.07 -7.59
N SER A 66 6.61 3.55 -6.36
CA SER A 66 7.27 4.33 -5.32
C SER A 66 8.73 4.59 -5.69
N ALA A 67 9.17 5.82 -5.55
CA ALA A 67 10.54 6.24 -5.73
C ALA A 67 11.15 6.61 -4.37
N ALA A 68 12.38 6.16 -4.12
CA ALA A 68 13.12 6.49 -2.89
C ALA A 68 14.28 7.43 -3.21
N THR A 69 14.40 8.50 -2.43
CA THR A 69 15.51 9.45 -2.56
C THR A 69 15.98 9.91 -1.19
N THR A 70 17.29 9.98 -1.01
CA THR A 70 17.89 10.50 0.21
C THR A 70 18.22 11.97 0.02
N CYS A 71 17.84 12.81 0.98
CA CYS A 71 18.17 14.22 1.03
C CYS A 71 18.59 14.63 2.46
N HIS A 72 19.10 15.85 2.60
CA HIS A 72 19.68 16.32 3.85
C HIS A 72 19.15 17.70 4.19
N TRP A 73 18.84 17.92 5.46
CA TRP A 73 18.32 19.18 5.96
C TRP A 73 18.93 19.57 7.28
N ILE A 74 19.30 20.84 7.41
CA ILE A 74 19.70 21.44 8.69
C ILE A 74 18.51 22.33 9.13
N PRO A 75 17.95 22.11 10.33
CA PRO A 75 16.82 22.90 10.81
C PRO A 75 17.06 24.41 10.77
N GLU A 76 16.04 25.14 10.42
CA GLU A 76 16.07 26.59 10.30
C GLU A 76 15.23 27.28 11.37
N LYS A 77 15.72 28.39 11.88
CA LYS A 77 14.96 29.33 12.67
C LYS A 77 15.05 30.69 12.00
N GLU A 78 13.91 31.35 11.81
CA GLU A 78 13.83 32.60 11.06
C GLU A 78 14.55 32.53 9.69
N HIS A 79 14.34 31.42 8.97
CA HIS A 79 14.94 31.14 7.67
C HIS A 79 16.48 31.17 7.66
N LYS A 80 17.09 30.89 8.79
CA LYS A 80 18.54 30.71 8.94
C LYS A 80 18.83 29.40 9.60
N LYS A 81 19.82 28.68 9.06
CA LYS A 81 20.31 27.45 9.68
C LYS A 81 20.66 27.71 11.15
N ILE A 82 20.13 26.89 12.05
CA ILE A 82 20.42 27.01 13.48
C ILE A 82 21.91 26.74 13.70
N PRO A 83 22.68 27.67 14.26
CA PRO A 83 24.10 27.47 14.49
C PRO A 83 24.38 26.25 15.35
N GLY A 84 25.20 25.32 14.85
CA GLY A 84 25.55 24.09 15.56
C GLY A 84 24.47 23.01 15.55
N ALA A 85 23.33 23.22 14.89
CA ALA A 85 22.34 22.15 14.70
C ALA A 85 22.93 21.04 13.82
N PRO A 86 22.64 19.77 14.13
CA PRO A 86 23.06 18.65 13.29
C PRO A 86 22.35 18.68 11.93
N GLU A 87 23.02 18.14 10.94
CA GLU A 87 22.37 17.85 9.66
C GLU A 87 21.57 16.54 9.78
N TYR A 88 20.34 16.56 9.32
CA TYR A 88 19.44 15.40 9.30
C TYR A 88 19.46 14.77 7.92
N ARG A 89 19.49 13.43 7.89
CA ARG A 89 19.29 12.64 6.69
C ARG A 89 17.81 12.27 6.61
N ILE A 90 17.19 12.58 5.48
CA ILE A 90 15.78 12.28 5.21
C ILE A 90 15.73 11.32 4.03
N ASN A 91 15.28 10.10 4.26
CA ASN A 91 14.94 9.14 3.22
C ASN A 91 13.47 9.37 2.87
N LEU A 92 13.25 9.93 1.70
CA LEU A 92 11.93 10.27 1.19
C LEU A 92 11.45 9.19 0.25
N ILE A 93 10.28 8.61 0.53
CA ILE A 93 9.59 7.68 -0.37
C ILE A 93 8.32 8.37 -0.88
N ASP A 94 8.27 8.56 -2.20
CA ASP A 94 7.08 9.04 -2.90
C ASP A 94 6.18 7.86 -3.25
N THR A 95 4.94 7.85 -2.76
CA THR A 95 4.01 6.72 -2.93
C THR A 95 2.97 7.02 -4.01
N PRO A 96 2.49 6.01 -4.77
CA PRO A 96 1.38 6.23 -5.69
C PRO A 96 0.12 6.76 -4.99
N GLY A 97 -0.66 7.55 -5.73
CA GLY A 97 -1.96 8.06 -5.25
C GLY A 97 -3.15 7.30 -5.83
N HIS A 98 -2.95 6.38 -6.79
CA HIS A 98 -4.01 5.69 -7.50
C HIS A 98 -4.32 4.32 -6.86
N VAL A 99 -5.60 3.97 -6.78
CA VAL A 99 -6.07 2.73 -6.13
C VAL A 99 -5.54 1.44 -6.74
N ASP A 100 -5.31 1.40 -8.03
CA ASP A 100 -4.74 0.21 -8.69
C ASP A 100 -3.33 -0.11 -8.20
N PHE A 101 -2.66 0.85 -7.53
CA PHE A 101 -1.32 0.75 -6.96
C PHE A 101 -1.30 0.76 -5.44
N THR A 102 -2.41 0.42 -4.81
CA THR A 102 -2.55 0.36 -3.34
C THR A 102 -1.45 -0.47 -2.68
N VAL A 103 -1.01 -1.54 -3.33
CA VAL A 103 0.08 -2.41 -2.86
C VAL A 103 1.43 -1.71 -2.80
N GLU A 104 1.72 -0.82 -3.75
CA GLU A 104 2.94 0.02 -3.68
C GLU A 104 2.90 0.95 -2.45
N VAL A 105 1.71 1.46 -2.12
CA VAL A 105 1.51 2.27 -0.91
C VAL A 105 1.74 1.42 0.33
N GLU A 106 1.15 0.24 0.42
CA GLU A 106 1.32 -0.69 1.55
C GLU A 106 2.77 -1.08 1.77
N ARG A 107 3.47 -1.47 0.71
CA ARG A 107 4.90 -1.79 0.78
C ARG A 107 5.72 -0.63 1.34
N SER A 108 5.42 0.58 0.90
CA SER A 108 6.10 1.78 1.35
C SER A 108 5.78 2.08 2.82
N LEU A 109 4.50 2.05 3.20
CA LEU A 109 4.07 2.31 4.57
C LEU A 109 4.67 1.32 5.58
N ARG A 110 4.87 0.06 5.18
CA ARG A 110 5.47 -0.97 6.05
C ARG A 110 6.90 -0.64 6.48
N VAL A 111 7.64 0.10 5.66
CA VAL A 111 9.06 0.42 5.91
C VAL A 111 9.30 1.86 6.33
N LEU A 112 8.25 2.67 6.40
CA LEU A 112 8.33 4.07 6.84
C LEU A 112 8.19 4.18 8.35
N ASP A 113 8.87 5.20 8.90
CA ASP A 113 8.75 5.57 10.31
C ASP A 113 7.70 6.67 10.52
N GLY A 114 7.48 7.48 9.50
CA GLY A 114 6.48 8.53 9.52
C GLY A 114 6.00 8.90 8.11
N ALA A 115 4.93 9.65 8.02
CA ALA A 115 4.39 10.09 6.75
C ALA A 115 3.83 11.51 6.80
N VAL A 116 3.85 12.17 5.63
CA VAL A 116 3.18 13.46 5.40
C VAL A 116 1.98 13.21 4.51
N GLY A 117 0.79 13.41 5.05
CA GLY A 117 -0.46 13.40 4.29
C GLY A 117 -0.68 14.76 3.64
N VAL A 118 -0.76 14.81 2.31
CA VAL A 118 -0.99 16.03 1.54
C VAL A 118 -2.45 16.10 1.14
N PHE A 119 -3.12 17.19 1.53
CA PHE A 119 -4.52 17.45 1.25
C PHE A 119 -4.68 18.70 0.40
N ASP A 120 -5.62 18.69 -0.51
CA ASP A 120 -5.99 19.86 -1.29
C ASP A 120 -6.80 20.84 -0.41
N ALA A 121 -6.38 22.11 -0.34
CA ALA A 121 -7.05 23.13 0.49
C ALA A 121 -8.51 23.40 0.09
N LYS A 122 -8.89 23.05 -1.14
CA LYS A 122 -10.27 23.21 -1.62
C LYS A 122 -11.14 22.02 -1.26
N SER A 123 -10.63 20.80 -1.44
CA SER A 123 -11.40 19.56 -1.29
C SER A 123 -11.30 18.93 0.10
N GLY A 124 -10.20 19.18 0.81
CA GLY A 124 -9.92 18.52 2.08
C GLY A 124 -9.67 17.01 1.90
N VAL A 125 -10.29 16.20 2.76
CA VAL A 125 -10.21 14.75 2.68
C VAL A 125 -11.08 14.24 1.53
N GLU A 126 -10.43 13.57 0.60
CA GLU A 126 -11.05 12.89 -0.52
C GLU A 126 -11.00 11.36 -0.33
N PRO A 127 -11.80 10.58 -1.06
CA PRO A 127 -11.94 9.15 -0.83
C PRO A 127 -10.63 8.36 -0.87
N GLN A 128 -9.74 8.68 -1.80
CA GLN A 128 -8.42 8.04 -1.86
C GLN A 128 -7.54 8.41 -0.66
N SER A 129 -7.69 9.62 -0.13
CA SER A 129 -7.03 10.04 1.11
C SER A 129 -7.44 9.15 2.27
N GLU A 130 -8.73 8.81 2.39
CA GLU A 130 -9.23 7.91 3.44
C GLU A 130 -8.59 6.52 3.36
N ASN A 131 -8.48 5.98 2.14
CA ASN A 131 -7.88 4.65 1.95
C ASN A 131 -6.42 4.60 2.36
N VAL A 132 -5.62 5.53 1.83
CA VAL A 132 -4.20 5.61 2.16
C VAL A 132 -4.02 5.86 3.66
N TRP A 133 -4.91 6.65 4.25
CA TRP A 133 -4.90 6.92 5.69
C TRP A 133 -5.20 5.68 6.52
N ARG A 134 -6.22 4.87 6.13
CA ARG A 134 -6.54 3.59 6.78
C ARG A 134 -5.38 2.59 6.69
N GLN A 135 -4.72 2.50 5.54
CA GLN A 135 -3.53 1.68 5.39
C GLN A 135 -2.41 2.12 6.35
N ALA A 136 -2.21 3.43 6.48
CA ALA A 136 -1.25 3.96 7.45
C ALA A 136 -1.67 3.68 8.91
N ASP A 137 -2.97 3.62 9.22
CA ASP A 137 -3.47 3.17 10.53
C ASP A 137 -3.14 1.70 10.79
N THR A 138 -3.24 0.83 9.79
CA THR A 138 -2.89 -0.60 9.92
C THR A 138 -1.45 -0.81 10.38
N TYR A 139 -0.53 0.01 9.89
CA TYR A 139 0.88 -0.06 10.27
C TYR A 139 1.28 0.91 11.40
N ASN A 140 0.31 1.58 12.02
CA ASN A 140 0.52 2.56 13.09
C ASN A 140 1.57 3.63 12.74
N VAL A 141 1.60 4.08 11.49
CA VAL A 141 2.58 5.08 11.01
C VAL A 141 2.24 6.47 11.57
N PRO A 142 3.13 7.11 12.35
CA PRO A 142 2.97 8.50 12.77
C PRO A 142 2.87 9.44 11.58
N ARG A 143 1.97 10.41 11.66
CA ARG A 143 1.63 11.28 10.52
C ARG A 143 1.51 12.74 10.90
N MET A 144 1.71 13.58 9.90
CA MET A 144 1.38 15.00 9.90
C MET A 144 0.60 15.33 8.62
N ALA A 145 -0.13 16.43 8.63
CA ALA A 145 -0.93 16.88 7.50
C ALA A 145 -0.36 18.18 6.92
N PHE A 146 -0.24 18.24 5.61
CA PHE A 146 0.10 19.44 4.87
C PHE A 146 -1.04 19.82 3.93
N ILE A 147 -1.70 20.96 4.24
CA ILE A 147 -2.79 21.49 3.42
C ILE A 147 -2.17 22.30 2.29
N ASN A 148 -2.17 21.71 1.11
CA ASN A 148 -1.53 22.23 -0.10
C ASN A 148 -2.50 23.02 -0.97
N LYS A 149 -1.98 23.76 -1.93
CA LYS A 149 -2.74 24.54 -2.91
C LYS A 149 -3.56 25.68 -2.28
N MET A 150 -3.01 26.36 -1.29
CA MET A 150 -3.65 27.51 -0.67
C MET A 150 -3.89 28.69 -1.62
N ASP A 151 -3.27 28.67 -2.81
CA ASP A 151 -3.39 29.65 -3.89
C ASP A 151 -4.55 29.40 -4.87
N VAL A 152 -5.23 28.26 -4.77
CA VAL A 152 -6.31 27.88 -5.69
C VAL A 152 -7.63 28.48 -5.26
N VAL A 153 -8.46 28.86 -6.24
CA VAL A 153 -9.83 29.38 -5.98
C VAL A 153 -10.68 28.36 -5.25
N GLY A 154 -11.24 28.75 -4.13
CA GLY A 154 -12.00 27.89 -3.22
C GLY A 154 -11.17 27.27 -2.10
N ALA A 155 -9.87 27.63 -1.97
CA ALA A 155 -9.02 27.14 -0.88
C ALA A 155 -9.52 27.63 0.48
N ASP A 156 -9.68 26.69 1.42
CA ASP A 156 -10.04 26.96 2.81
C ASP A 156 -9.30 26.00 3.75
N PHE A 157 -8.28 26.52 4.42
CA PHE A 157 -7.45 25.76 5.34
C PHE A 157 -8.23 25.14 6.49
N PHE A 158 -9.05 25.94 7.16
CA PHE A 158 -9.78 25.50 8.35
C PHE A 158 -10.84 24.46 8.03
N HIS A 159 -11.54 24.65 6.90
CA HIS A 159 -12.47 23.63 6.40
C HIS A 159 -11.74 22.31 6.07
N SER A 160 -10.60 22.37 5.40
CA SER A 160 -9.82 21.18 5.06
C SER A 160 -9.33 20.44 6.30
N VAL A 161 -8.85 21.15 7.32
CA VAL A 161 -8.49 20.53 8.62
C VAL A 161 -9.72 19.91 9.28
N GLN A 162 -10.88 20.59 9.24
CA GLN A 162 -12.11 20.06 9.82
C GLN A 162 -12.53 18.74 9.13
N THR A 163 -12.34 18.60 7.82
CA THR A 163 -12.62 17.33 7.12
C THR A 163 -11.74 16.18 7.62
N ILE A 164 -10.50 16.45 8.06
CA ILE A 164 -9.63 15.41 8.65
C ILE A 164 -10.21 14.96 10.01
N VAL A 165 -10.68 15.89 10.81
CA VAL A 165 -11.33 15.58 12.10
C VAL A 165 -12.61 14.76 11.87
N ASP A 166 -13.48 15.20 10.96
CA ASP A 166 -14.81 14.64 10.77
C ASP A 166 -14.79 13.27 10.07
N ARG A 167 -13.94 13.12 9.05
CA ARG A 167 -13.90 11.90 8.22
C ARG A 167 -12.88 10.88 8.68
N LEU A 168 -11.74 11.33 9.22
CA LEU A 168 -10.67 10.44 9.67
C LEU A 168 -10.67 10.24 11.18
N GLY A 169 -11.50 10.99 11.92
CA GLY A 169 -11.62 10.87 13.39
C GLY A 169 -10.31 11.17 14.13
N LYS A 170 -9.48 12.09 13.61
CA LYS A 170 -8.16 12.36 14.14
C LYS A 170 -8.09 13.70 14.88
N ASN A 171 -7.25 13.75 15.92
CA ASN A 171 -6.96 14.97 16.67
C ASN A 171 -5.95 15.82 15.89
N CYS A 172 -6.44 16.81 15.14
CA CYS A 172 -5.63 17.75 14.37
C CYS A 172 -5.18 18.92 15.24
N ILE A 173 -3.87 19.16 15.27
CA ILE A 173 -3.27 20.29 15.97
C ILE A 173 -2.71 21.26 14.93
N ILE A 174 -3.33 22.42 14.81
CA ILE A 174 -2.92 23.47 13.88
C ILE A 174 -1.68 24.14 14.42
N THR A 175 -0.56 24.00 13.70
CA THR A 175 0.74 24.56 14.08
C THR A 175 1.05 25.87 13.37
N GLN A 176 0.33 26.15 12.29
CA GLN A 176 0.46 27.35 11.48
C GLN A 176 -0.92 27.82 11.05
N VAL A 177 -1.08 29.11 10.86
CA VAL A 177 -2.27 29.68 10.21
C VAL A 177 -1.87 30.42 8.93
N PRO A 178 -2.68 30.35 7.86
CA PRO A 178 -2.35 31.02 6.60
C PRO A 178 -2.61 32.51 6.70
N MET A 179 -1.78 33.30 6.01
CA MET A 179 -2.01 34.72 5.77
C MET A 179 -2.71 34.92 4.42
N GLY A 180 -4.03 34.97 4.46
CA GLY A 180 -4.85 35.00 3.26
C GLY A 180 -5.15 33.62 2.67
N ARG A 181 -5.86 33.65 1.55
CA ARG A 181 -6.20 32.47 0.76
C ARG A 181 -6.33 32.84 -0.71
N GLU A 182 -6.29 31.86 -1.59
CA GLU A 182 -6.36 32.09 -3.04
C GLU A 182 -5.28 33.09 -3.49
N ASP A 183 -5.63 34.06 -4.30
CA ASP A 183 -4.70 35.08 -4.78
C ASP A 183 -4.11 35.98 -3.66
N THR A 184 -4.73 36.00 -2.48
CA THR A 184 -4.26 36.76 -1.33
C THR A 184 -3.33 35.96 -0.42
N PHE A 185 -3.06 34.70 -0.70
CA PHE A 185 -2.16 33.88 0.10
C PHE A 185 -0.72 34.34 -0.01
N LYS A 186 -0.22 34.99 1.04
CA LYS A 186 1.12 35.62 1.09
C LYS A 186 2.17 34.77 1.84
N GLY A 187 1.73 33.89 2.73
CA GLY A 187 2.60 33.13 3.58
C GLY A 187 1.87 32.55 4.79
N VAL A 188 2.62 32.22 5.82
CA VAL A 188 2.14 31.53 7.02
C VAL A 188 2.58 32.22 8.30
N ILE A 189 1.80 32.07 9.34
CA ILE A 189 2.16 32.47 10.71
C ILE A 189 2.47 31.20 11.48
N ASP A 190 3.69 31.10 11.99
CA ASP A 190 4.12 30.03 12.87
C ASP A 190 3.59 30.29 14.28
N LEU A 191 2.78 29.38 14.80
CA LEU A 191 2.14 29.55 16.11
C LEU A 191 3.07 29.19 17.29
N PHE A 192 4.17 28.51 17.06
CA PHE A 192 5.18 28.30 18.10
C PHE A 192 6.03 29.54 18.33
N GLU A 193 6.48 30.16 17.24
CA GLU A 193 7.33 31.36 17.25
C GLU A 193 6.52 32.66 17.37
N MET A 194 5.23 32.65 16.98
CA MET A 194 4.39 33.82 16.78
C MET A 194 5.04 34.85 15.85
N ARG A 195 5.52 34.34 14.71
CA ARG A 195 6.16 35.12 13.64
C ARG A 195 5.47 34.88 12.31
N ALA A 196 5.43 35.89 11.49
CA ALA A 196 4.86 35.83 10.15
C ALA A 196 5.95 35.68 9.09
N TYR A 197 5.77 34.75 8.19
CA TYR A 197 6.68 34.40 7.09
C TYR A 197 6.03 34.81 5.77
N PHE A 198 6.54 35.84 5.14
CA PHE A 198 6.09 36.35 3.84
C PHE A 198 7.02 35.92 2.74
N TYR A 199 6.52 35.21 1.75
CA TYR A 199 7.26 34.76 0.58
C TYR A 199 7.20 35.83 -0.49
N LYS A 200 8.35 36.47 -0.81
CA LYS A 200 8.44 37.62 -1.69
C LYS A 200 8.74 37.29 -3.13
N ASP A 201 9.38 36.17 -3.38
CA ASP A 201 9.76 35.72 -4.71
C ASP A 201 9.03 34.45 -5.14
N ASP A 202 9.09 34.14 -6.43
CA ASP A 202 8.43 32.94 -7.00
C ASP A 202 9.19 31.63 -6.70
N LYS A 203 10.44 31.73 -6.19
CA LYS A 203 11.25 30.56 -5.83
C LYS A 203 11.13 30.19 -4.36
N GLY A 204 10.52 31.03 -3.54
CA GLY A 204 10.39 30.83 -2.10
C GLY A 204 11.73 30.91 -1.34
N GLU A 205 12.73 31.62 -1.90
CA GLU A 205 14.05 31.81 -1.31
C GLU A 205 14.15 33.16 -0.55
N ASP A 206 13.41 34.16 -0.99
CA ASP A 206 13.33 35.48 -0.33
C ASP A 206 12.11 35.53 0.60
N ILE A 207 12.37 35.29 1.89
CA ILE A 207 11.34 35.23 2.93
C ILE A 207 11.56 36.40 3.91
N GLU A 208 10.58 37.29 3.98
CA GLU A 208 10.53 38.32 4.98
C GLU A 208 9.84 37.80 6.24
N ILE A 209 10.50 37.94 7.38
CA ILE A 209 10.00 37.50 8.67
C ILE A 209 9.71 38.71 9.55
N THR A 210 8.48 38.81 10.00
CA THR A 210 8.00 39.96 10.80
C THR A 210 7.25 39.49 12.03
N ASP A 211 6.94 40.41 12.91
CA ASP A 211 5.90 40.18 13.91
C ASP A 211 4.56 39.96 13.21
N VAL A 212 3.62 39.31 13.91
CA VAL A 212 2.29 39.01 13.35
C VAL A 212 1.62 40.33 12.97
N PRO A 213 1.20 40.53 11.71
CA PRO A 213 0.49 41.74 11.29
C PRO A 213 -0.81 41.94 12.05
N GLU A 214 -1.19 43.18 12.30
CA GLU A 214 -2.38 43.51 13.10
C GLU A 214 -3.66 42.88 12.53
N GLU A 215 -3.77 42.73 11.20
CA GLU A 215 -4.92 42.14 10.53
C GLU A 215 -5.09 40.62 10.84
N PHE A 216 -4.02 39.94 11.25
CA PHE A 216 -4.03 38.49 11.58
C PHE A 216 -3.81 38.23 13.06
N LYS A 217 -3.68 39.23 13.88
CA LYS A 217 -3.31 39.11 15.28
C LYS A 217 -4.34 38.32 16.09
N ASP A 218 -5.60 38.69 15.97
CA ASP A 218 -6.69 37.99 16.68
C ASP A 218 -6.75 36.50 16.27
N LEU A 219 -6.60 36.21 14.98
CA LEU A 219 -6.56 34.85 14.46
C LEU A 219 -5.37 34.05 15.03
N ALA A 220 -4.19 34.65 15.01
CA ALA A 220 -2.98 33.99 15.50
C ALA A 220 -3.03 33.76 17.03
N GLU A 221 -3.54 34.71 17.80
CA GLU A 221 -3.71 34.59 19.24
C GLU A 221 -4.73 33.49 19.58
N GLU A 222 -5.89 33.46 18.92
CA GLU A 222 -6.91 32.41 19.08
C GLU A 222 -6.33 31.02 18.84
N TYR A 223 -5.65 30.82 17.71
CA TYR A 223 -5.09 29.53 17.38
C TYR A 223 -3.83 29.18 18.19
N ARG A 224 -3.09 30.15 18.66
CA ARG A 224 -2.01 29.93 19.63
C ARG A 224 -2.56 29.41 20.97
N GLU A 225 -3.64 29.96 21.47
CA GLU A 225 -4.28 29.50 22.69
C GLU A 225 -4.78 28.05 22.52
N LYS A 226 -5.48 27.77 21.42
CA LYS A 226 -5.91 26.39 21.08
C LYS A 226 -4.73 25.42 20.95
N LEU A 227 -3.63 25.83 20.33
CA LEU A 227 -2.43 25.04 20.21
C LEU A 227 -1.87 24.65 21.58
N VAL A 228 -1.72 25.61 22.49
CA VAL A 228 -1.19 25.37 23.83
C VAL A 228 -2.12 24.44 24.64
N GLU A 229 -3.44 24.66 24.57
CA GLU A 229 -4.44 23.82 25.23
C GLU A 229 -4.36 22.38 24.71
N GLN A 230 -4.47 22.16 23.40
CA GLN A 230 -4.46 20.84 22.78
C GLN A 230 -3.15 20.07 23.01
N ILE A 231 -2.00 20.74 22.97
CA ILE A 231 -0.71 20.10 23.27
C ILE A 231 -0.59 19.77 24.77
N SER A 232 -1.08 20.62 25.64
CA SER A 232 -1.07 20.37 27.08
C SER A 232 -1.89 19.12 27.44
N GLU A 233 -2.95 18.80 26.71
CA GLU A 233 -3.73 17.57 26.86
C GLU A 233 -2.92 16.27 26.53
N LEU A 234 -1.80 16.40 25.82
CA LEU A 234 -0.94 15.26 25.46
C LEU A 234 0.11 14.91 26.52
N ASP A 235 0.31 15.77 27.51
CA ASP A 235 1.37 15.62 28.51
C ASP A 235 0.91 16.13 29.88
N ASP A 236 0.88 15.26 30.87
CA ASP A 236 0.36 15.56 32.22
C ASP A 236 1.11 16.71 32.89
N ASP A 237 2.43 16.79 32.73
CA ASP A 237 3.25 17.86 33.35
C ASP A 237 2.94 19.22 32.70
N LEU A 238 2.68 19.25 31.36
CA LEU A 238 2.26 20.46 30.68
C LEU A 238 0.83 20.87 31.03
N MET A 239 -0.06 19.90 31.23
CA MET A 239 -1.42 20.18 31.67
C MET A 239 -1.44 20.82 33.06
N GLU A 240 -0.60 20.34 34.01
CA GLU A 240 -0.48 20.95 35.33
C GLU A 240 -0.01 22.40 35.23
N LYS A 241 1.04 22.68 34.45
CA LYS A 241 1.52 24.05 34.19
C LYS A 241 0.44 24.95 33.57
N TYR A 242 -0.27 24.42 32.57
CA TYR A 242 -1.33 25.17 31.90
C TYR A 242 -2.46 25.55 32.88
N LEU A 243 -2.88 24.63 33.74
CA LEU A 243 -3.90 24.88 34.77
C LEU A 243 -3.44 25.86 35.84
N GLU A 244 -2.14 25.93 36.13
CA GLU A 244 -1.55 26.92 37.03
C GLU A 244 -1.38 28.31 36.39
N GLY A 245 -1.68 28.44 35.10
CA GLY A 245 -1.55 29.68 34.33
C GLY A 245 -0.14 29.98 33.87
N GLU A 246 0.76 29.00 33.91
CA GLU A 246 2.11 29.10 33.33
C GLU A 246 2.06 28.82 31.83
N ILE A 247 2.77 29.62 31.03
CA ILE A 247 2.85 29.42 29.58
C ILE A 247 4.03 28.50 29.28
N PRO A 248 3.80 27.28 28.71
CA PRO A 248 4.88 26.40 28.31
C PRO A 248 5.80 27.04 27.26
N THR A 249 7.06 26.69 27.30
CA THR A 249 8.05 27.15 26.31
C THR A 249 7.85 26.49 24.94
N GLU A 250 8.37 27.07 23.88
CA GLU A 250 8.35 26.50 22.53
C GLU A 250 8.91 25.06 22.52
N GLN A 251 10.02 24.82 23.24
CA GLN A 251 10.66 23.52 23.30
C GLN A 251 9.79 22.47 24.02
N GLU A 252 9.15 22.81 25.12
CA GLU A 252 8.23 21.93 25.83
C GLU A 252 7.03 21.58 24.96
N LEU A 253 6.44 22.56 24.28
CA LEU A 253 5.33 22.34 23.37
C LEU A 253 5.72 21.43 22.19
N LYS A 254 6.84 21.66 21.54
CA LYS A 254 7.34 20.83 20.43
C LYS A 254 7.65 19.41 20.88
N ALA A 255 8.26 19.23 22.06
CA ALA A 255 8.56 17.91 22.62
C ALA A 255 7.28 17.12 22.93
N ALA A 256 6.28 17.74 23.51
CA ALA A 256 5.01 17.12 23.81
C ALA A 256 4.23 16.77 22.54
N LEU A 257 4.20 17.65 21.55
CA LEU A 257 3.55 17.38 20.27
C LEU A 257 4.26 16.25 19.51
N ARG A 258 5.60 16.21 19.54
CA ARG A 258 6.37 15.08 18.98
C ARG A 258 5.97 13.76 19.61
N LYS A 259 5.93 13.70 20.94
CA LYS A 259 5.52 12.51 21.70
C LYS A 259 4.10 12.07 21.32
N GLY A 260 3.15 13.02 21.28
CA GLY A 260 1.78 12.73 20.86
C GLY A 260 1.65 12.29 19.40
N THR A 261 2.45 12.85 18.50
CA THR A 261 2.49 12.46 17.08
C THR A 261 3.03 11.05 16.90
N ILE A 262 4.13 10.71 17.56
CA ILE A 262 4.72 9.36 17.54
C ILE A 262 3.77 8.33 18.12
N ALA A 263 3.03 8.68 19.17
CA ALA A 263 2.01 7.82 19.77
C ALA A 263 0.71 7.72 18.96
N GLY A 264 0.59 8.44 17.84
CA GLY A 264 -0.62 8.47 17.01
C GLY A 264 -1.80 9.22 17.64
N GLN A 265 -1.57 10.03 18.67
CA GLN A 265 -2.60 10.78 19.40
C GLN A 265 -2.87 12.16 18.81
N ALA A 266 -1.95 12.68 18.02
CA ALA A 266 -2.03 14.01 17.43
C ALA A 266 -1.52 14.02 15.99
N ILE A 267 -2.10 14.89 15.16
CA ILE A 267 -1.71 15.13 13.78
C ILE A 267 -1.34 16.61 13.66
N PRO A 268 -0.05 16.96 13.60
CA PRO A 268 0.36 18.33 13.30
C PRO A 268 -0.12 18.76 11.92
N CYS A 269 -0.78 19.92 11.82
CA CYS A 269 -1.32 20.44 10.58
C CYS A 269 -0.60 21.73 10.17
N LEU A 270 -0.08 21.74 8.95
CA LEU A 270 0.59 22.85 8.30
C LEU A 270 -0.13 23.22 7.00
N CYS A 271 0.23 24.38 6.43
CA CYS A 271 -0.31 24.81 5.16
C CYS A 271 0.75 25.42 4.25
N GLY A 272 0.42 25.45 2.96
CA GLY A 272 1.28 26.07 1.96
C GLY A 272 0.76 25.86 0.55
N THR A 273 1.62 26.16 -0.41
CA THR A 273 1.42 25.85 -1.82
C THR A 273 2.75 25.43 -2.44
N ALA A 274 2.88 24.13 -2.69
CA ALA A 274 4.09 23.58 -3.30
C ALA A 274 4.34 24.18 -4.69
N TYR A 275 3.30 24.35 -5.49
CA TYR A 275 3.41 24.95 -6.84
C TYR A 275 3.97 26.38 -6.82
N ARG A 276 3.56 27.19 -5.84
CA ARG A 276 4.04 28.57 -5.65
C ARG A 276 5.23 28.70 -4.71
N ASN A 277 5.83 27.56 -4.32
CA ASN A 277 7.04 27.52 -3.50
C ASN A 277 6.89 28.20 -2.12
N LYS A 278 5.74 28.05 -1.47
CA LYS A 278 5.45 28.66 -0.15
C LYS A 278 5.15 27.59 0.89
N GLY A 279 5.86 27.63 2.01
CA GLY A 279 5.61 26.77 3.18
C GLY A 279 6.40 25.48 3.24
N VAL A 280 7.21 25.13 2.24
CA VAL A 280 7.91 23.81 2.16
C VAL A 280 9.07 23.74 3.14
N GLN A 281 9.84 24.81 3.35
CA GLN A 281 10.95 24.82 4.32
C GLN A 281 10.43 24.60 5.75
N LYS A 282 9.31 25.23 6.10
CA LYS A 282 8.65 25.00 7.39
C LYS A 282 8.13 23.57 7.55
N LEU A 283 7.70 22.95 6.47
CA LEU A 283 7.36 21.52 6.48
C LEU A 283 8.58 20.65 6.77
N LEU A 284 9.74 20.95 6.18
CA LEU A 284 10.98 20.21 6.45
C LEU A 284 11.41 20.33 7.92
N ASP A 285 11.33 21.52 8.50
CA ASP A 285 11.57 21.72 9.93
C ASP A 285 10.58 20.91 10.78
N ALA A 286 9.30 20.91 10.43
CA ALA A 286 8.26 20.15 11.14
C ALA A 286 8.45 18.63 11.02
N VAL A 287 8.93 18.12 9.89
CA VAL A 287 9.30 16.71 9.73
C VAL A 287 10.36 16.31 10.75
N ILE A 288 11.37 17.16 10.94
CA ILE A 288 12.42 16.92 11.92
C ILE A 288 11.89 17.02 13.35
N ASP A 289 11.06 18.03 13.63
CA ASP A 289 10.54 18.29 14.96
C ASP A 289 9.54 17.22 15.44
N PHE A 290 8.67 16.70 14.55
CA PHE A 290 7.51 15.92 14.97
C PHE A 290 7.50 14.47 14.51
N LEU A 291 8.15 14.12 13.39
CA LEU A 291 8.17 12.74 12.93
C LEU A 291 9.31 11.94 13.59
N PRO A 292 9.11 10.62 13.79
CA PRO A 292 10.05 9.81 14.53
C PRO A 292 11.37 9.56 13.78
N ALA A 293 12.42 9.36 14.56
CA ALA A 293 13.63 8.69 14.14
C ALA A 293 13.45 7.16 14.24
N PRO A 294 14.31 6.35 13.60
CA PRO A 294 14.27 4.88 13.77
C PRO A 294 14.37 4.41 15.22
N THR A 295 14.99 5.20 16.09
CA THR A 295 15.11 4.93 17.54
C THR A 295 13.86 5.24 18.36
N ASP A 296 12.94 6.02 17.83
CA ASP A 296 11.69 6.38 18.50
C ASP A 296 10.57 5.33 18.29
N ILE A 297 10.82 4.37 17.39
CA ILE A 297 9.87 3.33 17.04
C ILE A 297 10.16 2.09 17.87
N PRO A 298 9.14 1.30 18.27
CA PRO A 298 9.35 0.02 18.91
C PRO A 298 10.27 -0.91 18.11
N ASP A 299 10.98 -1.79 18.81
CA ASP A 299 11.80 -2.83 18.20
C ASP A 299 10.98 -3.62 17.19
N ILE A 300 11.57 -3.90 16.02
CA ILE A 300 10.88 -4.65 14.98
C ILE A 300 10.57 -6.07 15.46
N GLN A 301 9.32 -6.45 15.35
CA GLN A 301 8.83 -7.76 15.76
C GLN A 301 8.97 -8.77 14.62
N GLY A 302 9.15 -10.02 14.99
CA GLY A 302 9.22 -11.15 14.09
C GLY A 302 9.13 -12.46 14.85
N THR A 303 9.52 -13.53 14.20
CA THR A 303 9.61 -14.86 14.80
C THR A 303 10.99 -15.45 14.52
N ASP A 304 11.43 -16.33 15.38
CA ASP A 304 12.58 -17.19 15.08
C ASP A 304 12.20 -18.26 14.05
N MET A 305 13.12 -19.16 13.73
CA MET A 305 12.89 -20.24 12.74
C MET A 305 11.94 -21.32 13.26
N ASP A 306 11.67 -21.36 14.53
CA ASP A 306 10.73 -22.29 15.19
C ASP A 306 9.32 -21.68 15.33
N GLY A 307 9.15 -20.41 14.95
CA GLY A 307 7.90 -19.66 15.00
C GLY A 307 7.63 -18.95 16.34
N GLU A 308 8.61 -18.94 17.26
CA GLU A 308 8.49 -18.23 18.53
C GLU A 308 8.75 -16.73 18.33
N PRO A 309 8.07 -15.85 19.10
CA PRO A 309 8.26 -14.40 19.00
C PRO A 309 9.71 -13.99 19.25
N ASP A 310 10.25 -13.15 18.38
CA ASP A 310 11.58 -12.57 18.48
C ASP A 310 11.54 -11.10 18.02
N SER A 311 12.54 -10.31 18.40
CA SER A 311 12.61 -8.89 18.03
C SER A 311 14.05 -8.42 17.80
N ARG A 312 14.18 -7.30 17.11
CA ARG A 312 15.49 -6.66 16.89
C ARG A 312 15.40 -5.17 17.19
N PRO A 313 16.35 -4.65 18.00
CA PRO A 313 16.43 -3.23 18.30
C PRO A 313 17.04 -2.45 17.11
N SER A 314 16.67 -1.18 16.97
CA SER A 314 17.29 -0.26 16.04
C SER A 314 18.69 0.12 16.55
N SER A 315 19.70 -0.68 16.19
CA SER A 315 21.09 -0.51 16.63
C SER A 315 22.06 -1.11 15.61
N ASP A 316 23.13 -0.39 15.29
CA ASP A 316 24.20 -0.88 14.41
C ASP A 316 24.96 -2.08 15.00
N ASN A 317 24.96 -2.22 16.32
CA ASN A 317 25.67 -3.29 17.04
C ASN A 317 24.83 -4.57 17.21
N ALA A 318 23.56 -4.53 16.84
CA ALA A 318 22.68 -5.70 16.89
C ALA A 318 22.89 -6.61 15.67
N PRO A 319 22.45 -7.88 15.71
CA PRO A 319 22.47 -8.75 14.54
C PRO A 319 21.72 -8.14 13.36
N PHE A 320 22.27 -8.28 12.16
CA PHE A 320 21.65 -7.71 10.95
C PHE A 320 20.29 -8.33 10.67
N ALA A 321 19.30 -7.47 10.42
CA ALA A 321 17.98 -7.84 9.94
C ALA A 321 17.40 -6.72 9.07
N ALA A 322 16.88 -7.09 7.91
CA ALA A 322 16.29 -6.18 6.95
C ALA A 322 15.11 -6.83 6.23
N LEU A 323 14.19 -6.00 5.77
CA LEU A 323 13.01 -6.41 5.00
C LEU A 323 13.15 -5.92 3.55
N ALA A 324 13.07 -6.86 2.60
CA ALA A 324 12.98 -6.53 1.18
C ALA A 324 11.55 -6.12 0.85
N PHE A 325 11.35 -4.85 0.53
CA PHE A 325 10.00 -4.31 0.31
C PHE A 325 9.67 -4.02 -1.14
N LYS A 326 10.68 -4.00 -2.02
CA LYS A 326 10.48 -3.78 -3.45
C LYS A 326 11.55 -4.48 -4.28
N ILE A 327 11.12 -5.13 -5.34
CA ILE A 327 12.00 -5.67 -6.38
C ILE A 327 11.81 -4.85 -7.65
N MET A 328 12.88 -4.55 -8.34
CA MET A 328 12.86 -3.87 -9.63
C MET A 328 13.86 -4.53 -10.59
N THR A 329 13.51 -4.63 -11.84
CA THR A 329 14.43 -5.08 -12.89
C THR A 329 15.03 -3.88 -13.60
N ASP A 330 16.34 -3.76 -13.51
CA ASP A 330 17.09 -2.71 -14.15
C ASP A 330 17.79 -3.25 -15.40
N PRO A 331 17.76 -2.52 -16.55
CA PRO A 331 18.35 -2.98 -17.80
C PRO A 331 19.86 -3.19 -17.72
N PHE A 332 20.56 -2.48 -16.84
CA PHE A 332 22.04 -2.46 -16.78
C PHE A 332 22.60 -3.34 -15.67
N VAL A 333 21.94 -3.39 -14.51
CA VAL A 333 22.44 -4.11 -13.33
C VAL A 333 21.63 -5.35 -13.00
N GLY A 334 20.52 -5.57 -13.69
CA GLY A 334 19.64 -6.70 -13.46
C GLY A 334 18.69 -6.49 -12.28
N LYS A 335 18.49 -7.52 -11.46
CA LYS A 335 17.57 -7.49 -10.32
C LYS A 335 18.11 -6.60 -9.19
N LEU A 336 17.34 -5.60 -8.82
CA LEU A 336 17.53 -4.72 -7.68
C LEU A 336 16.54 -5.09 -6.59
N ALA A 337 17.02 -5.38 -5.39
CA ALA A 337 16.19 -5.58 -4.22
C ALA A 337 16.33 -4.38 -3.28
N TYR A 338 15.25 -3.62 -3.15
CA TYR A 338 15.17 -2.52 -2.18
C TYR A 338 14.82 -3.10 -0.82
N PHE A 339 15.56 -2.69 0.19
CA PHE A 339 15.35 -3.17 1.55
C PHE A 339 15.55 -2.06 2.57
N ARG A 340 14.88 -2.20 3.69
CA ARG A 340 15.10 -1.41 4.89
C ARG A 340 15.88 -2.22 5.91
N VAL A 341 16.96 -1.65 6.44
CA VAL A 341 17.72 -2.19 7.55
C VAL A 341 17.03 -1.79 8.87
N TYR A 342 16.58 -2.77 9.64
CA TYR A 342 15.99 -2.53 10.95
C TYR A 342 17.02 -2.65 12.07
N SER A 343 18.00 -3.53 11.93
CA SER A 343 19.07 -3.69 12.89
C SER A 343 20.39 -4.11 12.24
N GLY A 344 21.49 -3.84 12.90
CA GLY A 344 22.81 -4.25 12.46
C GLY A 344 23.35 -3.49 11.25
N THR A 345 24.42 -4.01 10.68
CA THR A 345 25.09 -3.47 9.50
C THR A 345 25.32 -4.55 8.47
N LEU A 346 25.42 -4.15 7.20
CA LEU A 346 25.68 -5.04 6.08
C LEU A 346 26.74 -4.45 5.13
N LYS A 347 27.78 -5.24 4.83
CA LYS A 347 28.87 -4.85 3.92
C LYS A 347 28.68 -5.46 2.54
N THR A 348 29.10 -4.69 1.53
CA THR A 348 29.22 -5.17 0.15
C THR A 348 30.09 -6.44 0.09
N GLY A 349 29.64 -7.43 -0.67
CA GLY A 349 30.35 -8.71 -0.85
C GLY A 349 30.12 -9.76 0.23
N SER A 350 29.43 -9.42 1.33
CA SER A 350 29.11 -10.35 2.41
C SER A 350 27.99 -11.34 2.04
N TYR A 351 27.74 -12.28 2.93
CA TYR A 351 26.64 -13.24 2.80
C TYR A 351 25.54 -12.93 3.82
N VAL A 352 24.31 -13.18 3.42
CA VAL A 352 23.13 -13.07 4.26
C VAL A 352 22.25 -14.31 4.13
N LEU A 353 21.42 -14.56 5.11
CA LEU A 353 20.36 -15.55 5.05
C LEU A 353 19.06 -14.86 4.61
N ASN A 354 18.45 -15.35 3.54
CA ASN A 354 17.03 -15.12 3.30
C ASN A 354 16.27 -16.11 4.17
N SER A 355 15.81 -15.67 5.32
CA SER A 355 15.17 -16.52 6.32
C SER A 355 13.79 -17.00 5.90
N THR A 356 13.06 -16.21 5.11
CA THR A 356 11.75 -16.58 4.55
C THR A 356 11.84 -17.78 3.63
N LYS A 357 12.93 -17.91 2.87
CA LYS A 357 13.18 -19.02 1.92
C LYS A 357 14.23 -20.02 2.41
N GLU A 358 14.82 -19.78 3.57
CA GLU A 358 15.89 -20.60 4.16
C GLU A 358 17.08 -20.80 3.21
N LYS A 359 17.45 -19.73 2.48
CA LYS A 359 18.53 -19.75 1.50
C LYS A 359 19.55 -18.68 1.76
N LYS A 360 20.83 -19.06 1.62
CA LYS A 360 21.95 -18.13 1.70
C LYS A 360 22.15 -17.42 0.38
N GLU A 361 22.29 -16.08 0.44
CA GLU A 361 22.55 -15.24 -0.72
C GLU A 361 23.78 -14.35 -0.50
N ARG A 362 24.41 -13.95 -1.60
CA ARG A 362 25.55 -13.05 -1.56
C ARG A 362 25.13 -11.66 -1.98
N VAL A 363 25.52 -10.67 -1.19
CA VAL A 363 25.39 -9.25 -1.53
C VAL A 363 26.47 -8.91 -2.57
N GLY A 364 26.05 -8.58 -3.78
CA GLY A 364 26.99 -8.17 -4.83
C GLY A 364 27.46 -6.74 -4.61
N ARG A 365 26.55 -5.78 -4.73
CA ARG A 365 26.77 -4.35 -4.49
C ARG A 365 25.64 -3.77 -3.70
N LEU A 366 25.94 -2.76 -2.87
CA LEU A 366 24.95 -1.96 -2.16
C LEU A 366 24.86 -0.58 -2.84
N LEU A 367 23.64 -0.09 -3.01
CA LEU A 367 23.37 1.15 -3.73
C LEU A 367 22.46 2.04 -2.88
N GLN A 368 22.82 3.33 -2.80
CA GLN A 368 21.91 4.37 -2.39
C GLN A 368 21.18 4.90 -3.63
N MET A 369 19.87 4.98 -3.53
CA MET A 369 19.06 5.41 -4.65
C MET A 369 18.66 6.89 -4.52
N HIS A 370 18.76 7.59 -5.65
CA HIS A 370 18.22 8.95 -5.83
C HIS A 370 17.33 8.94 -7.07
N ALA A 371 16.09 8.48 -6.87
CA ALA A 371 15.15 8.16 -7.95
C ALA A 371 15.78 7.14 -8.94
N ASN A 372 16.24 7.60 -10.13
CA ASN A 372 16.90 6.75 -11.12
C ASN A 372 18.44 6.75 -11.08
N LYS A 373 19.05 7.61 -10.25
CA LYS A 373 20.51 7.65 -10.05
C LYS A 373 20.93 6.72 -8.94
N ARG A 374 22.16 6.20 -9.01
CA ARG A 374 22.71 5.20 -8.09
C ARG A 374 24.09 5.61 -7.61
N ASN A 375 24.28 5.57 -6.30
CA ASN A 375 25.59 5.73 -5.69
C ASN A 375 25.97 4.41 -5.01
N GLU A 376 27.16 3.90 -5.25
CA GLU A 376 27.64 2.69 -4.60
C GLU A 376 27.98 2.97 -3.14
N LEU A 377 27.60 2.05 -2.26
CA LEU A 377 27.88 2.07 -0.83
C LEU A 377 28.77 0.88 -0.46
N ASP A 378 29.72 1.10 0.43
CA ASP A 378 30.54 0.01 0.98
C ASP A 378 29.78 -0.75 2.08
N GLU A 379 28.97 -0.03 2.85
CA GLU A 379 28.24 -0.56 4.00
C GLU A 379 26.92 0.18 4.19
N VAL A 380 25.91 -0.49 4.73
CA VAL A 380 24.65 0.09 5.18
C VAL A 380 24.43 -0.19 6.66
N PHE A 381 23.73 0.72 7.33
CA PHE A 381 23.54 0.76 8.77
C PHE A 381 22.05 0.62 9.14
N SER A 382 21.80 0.37 10.42
CA SER A 382 20.44 0.38 10.95
C SER A 382 19.70 1.67 10.57
N GLY A 383 18.43 1.57 10.21
CA GLY A 383 17.62 2.69 9.73
C GLY A 383 17.82 3.08 8.27
N ASP A 384 18.77 2.49 7.54
CA ASP A 384 18.99 2.79 6.13
C ASP A 384 17.95 2.16 5.23
N ILE A 385 17.63 2.87 4.15
CA ILE A 385 16.89 2.35 3.00
C ILE A 385 17.87 2.31 1.82
N ALA A 386 18.12 1.12 1.29
CA ALA A 386 19.10 0.90 0.24
C ALA A 386 18.60 -0.16 -0.76
N ALA A 387 19.35 -0.32 -1.84
CA ALA A 387 19.13 -1.40 -2.80
C ALA A 387 20.37 -2.31 -2.89
N ALA A 388 20.14 -3.59 -3.10
CA ALA A 388 21.19 -4.56 -3.33
C ALA A 388 21.10 -5.17 -4.73
N VAL A 389 22.27 -5.36 -5.34
CA VAL A 389 22.46 -6.15 -6.56
C VAL A 389 23.07 -7.49 -6.16
N GLY A 390 22.61 -8.56 -6.78
CA GLY A 390 23.20 -9.91 -6.58
C GLY A 390 22.26 -10.91 -5.93
N PHE A 391 21.18 -10.47 -5.33
CA PHE A 391 20.13 -11.36 -4.82
C PHE A 391 19.37 -12.02 -5.99
N LYS A 392 19.38 -13.34 -6.01
CA LYS A 392 18.72 -14.14 -7.06
C LYS A 392 17.35 -14.61 -6.63
N LEU A 393 17.20 -14.97 -5.36
CA LEU A 393 16.02 -15.63 -4.81
C LEU A 393 15.11 -14.67 -4.03
N THR A 394 15.66 -13.59 -3.49
CA THR A 394 14.91 -12.64 -2.67
C THR A 394 13.77 -12.00 -3.46
N SER A 395 12.58 -12.05 -2.89
CA SER A 395 11.34 -11.46 -3.41
C SER A 395 10.84 -10.37 -2.47
N THR A 396 9.82 -9.61 -2.90
CA THR A 396 9.15 -8.63 -2.04
C THR A 396 8.52 -9.33 -0.84
N GLY A 397 8.75 -8.78 0.36
CA GLY A 397 8.29 -9.35 1.63
C GLY A 397 9.27 -10.30 2.30
N ASP A 398 10.35 -10.69 1.63
CA ASP A 398 11.35 -11.57 2.23
C ASP A 398 12.20 -10.84 3.28
N THR A 399 12.55 -11.56 4.34
CA THR A 399 13.52 -11.11 5.34
C THR A 399 14.92 -11.56 4.97
N ILE A 400 15.88 -10.64 5.03
CA ILE A 400 17.31 -10.92 4.92
C ILE A 400 17.99 -10.58 6.24
N CYS A 401 18.75 -11.51 6.78
CA CYS A 401 19.33 -11.37 8.12
C CYS A 401 20.70 -12.04 8.27
N ASP A 402 21.27 -11.88 9.46
CA ASP A 402 22.48 -12.60 9.89
C ASP A 402 22.18 -14.11 9.96
N GLU A 403 23.07 -14.92 9.37
CA GLU A 403 22.97 -16.37 9.36
C GLU A 403 23.05 -17.01 10.77
N GLN A 404 23.76 -16.36 11.69
CA GLN A 404 23.94 -16.87 13.05
C GLN A 404 22.77 -16.51 14.00
N HIS A 405 22.02 -15.47 13.64
CA HIS A 405 20.91 -14.96 14.42
C HIS A 405 19.69 -14.79 13.51
N PRO A 406 19.13 -15.89 13.00
CA PRO A 406 18.03 -15.81 12.05
C PRO A 406 16.76 -15.27 12.70
N ILE A 407 16.04 -14.46 11.95
CA ILE A 407 14.71 -13.94 12.29
C ILE A 407 13.87 -13.85 11.03
N ILE A 408 12.59 -14.09 11.13
CA ILE A 408 11.60 -13.80 10.09
C ILE A 408 10.79 -12.61 10.59
N LEU A 409 10.95 -11.46 9.93
CA LEU A 409 10.15 -10.28 10.22
C LEU A 409 8.73 -10.51 9.75
N GLU A 410 7.78 -9.80 10.33
CA GLU A 410 6.38 -9.87 9.94
C GLU A 410 6.23 -9.71 8.42
N SER A 411 5.60 -10.69 7.77
CA SER A 411 5.43 -10.70 6.31
C SER A 411 4.38 -9.68 5.86
N MET A 412 4.57 -9.16 4.64
CA MET A 412 3.54 -8.36 3.98
C MET A 412 2.47 -9.28 3.40
N GLU A 413 1.21 -8.99 3.65
CA GLU A 413 0.09 -9.63 2.97
C GLU A 413 -0.28 -8.81 1.73
N PHE A 414 -0.50 -9.48 0.61
CA PHE A 414 -0.87 -8.84 -0.63
C PHE A 414 -2.26 -9.28 -1.06
N PRO A 415 -3.11 -8.33 -1.50
CA PRO A 415 -4.44 -8.67 -1.98
C PRO A 415 -4.38 -9.51 -3.26
N GLU A 416 -5.37 -10.38 -3.41
CA GLU A 416 -5.54 -11.17 -4.61
C GLU A 416 -5.98 -10.28 -5.79
N PRO A 417 -5.46 -10.51 -7.00
CA PRO A 417 -5.89 -9.77 -8.17
C PRO A 417 -7.37 -10.02 -8.47
N VAL A 418 -8.06 -8.98 -8.95
CA VAL A 418 -9.50 -9.00 -9.17
C VAL A 418 -9.92 -9.03 -10.64
N ILE A 419 -9.02 -8.67 -11.55
CA ILE A 419 -9.27 -8.65 -13.00
C ILE A 419 -8.23 -9.49 -13.72
N SER A 420 -8.67 -10.18 -14.79
CA SER A 420 -7.78 -10.98 -15.64
C SER A 420 -8.06 -10.68 -17.12
N VAL A 421 -7.02 -10.69 -17.94
CA VAL A 421 -7.10 -10.57 -19.39
C VAL A 421 -6.22 -11.62 -20.06
N ALA A 422 -6.62 -12.12 -21.22
CA ALA A 422 -5.77 -12.95 -22.05
C ALA A 422 -4.78 -12.07 -22.81
N ILE A 423 -3.53 -12.50 -22.88
CA ILE A 423 -2.48 -11.80 -23.62
C ILE A 423 -1.80 -12.76 -24.59
N GLU A 424 -1.59 -12.31 -25.84
CA GLU A 424 -0.95 -13.08 -26.90
C GLU A 424 0.13 -12.23 -27.58
N PRO A 425 1.32 -12.78 -27.85
CA PRO A 425 2.34 -12.06 -28.59
C PRO A 425 1.89 -11.89 -30.06
N LYS A 426 2.11 -10.73 -30.64
CA LYS A 426 1.79 -10.49 -32.05
C LYS A 426 2.60 -11.34 -33.05
N THR A 427 3.78 -11.79 -32.61
CA THR A 427 4.66 -12.63 -33.45
C THR A 427 5.15 -13.86 -32.66
N LYS A 428 5.35 -14.98 -33.36
CA LYS A 428 5.91 -16.20 -32.75
C LYS A 428 7.31 -15.98 -32.16
N ALA A 429 8.12 -15.12 -32.74
CA ALA A 429 9.44 -14.74 -32.24
C ALA A 429 9.40 -14.03 -30.89
N SER A 430 8.29 -13.36 -30.57
CA SER A 430 8.09 -12.65 -29.30
C SER A 430 7.57 -13.55 -28.17
N GLN A 431 7.17 -14.79 -28.45
CA GLN A 431 6.55 -15.67 -27.45
C GLN A 431 7.48 -16.01 -26.28
N GLY A 432 8.73 -16.39 -26.55
CA GLY A 432 9.72 -16.66 -25.50
C GLY A 432 10.08 -15.40 -24.72
N LYS A 433 10.26 -14.28 -25.41
CA LYS A 433 10.54 -12.99 -24.77
C LYS A 433 9.40 -12.51 -23.88
N MET A 434 8.14 -12.74 -24.29
CA MET A 434 6.96 -12.39 -23.51
C MET A 434 6.93 -13.15 -22.18
N GLY A 435 7.21 -14.47 -22.20
CA GLY A 435 7.26 -15.27 -20.97
C GLY A 435 8.31 -14.78 -19.99
N GLU A 436 9.52 -14.48 -20.46
CA GLU A 436 10.60 -13.95 -19.62
C GLU A 436 10.25 -12.55 -19.07
N ALA A 437 9.67 -11.68 -19.90
CA ALA A 437 9.27 -10.34 -19.49
C ALA A 437 8.15 -10.37 -18.44
N LEU A 438 7.12 -11.20 -18.67
CA LEU A 438 6.03 -11.38 -17.71
C LEU A 438 6.51 -11.96 -16.38
N ALA A 439 7.46 -12.92 -16.40
CA ALA A 439 8.05 -13.46 -15.18
C ALA A 439 8.78 -12.38 -14.37
N LYS A 440 9.55 -11.51 -15.04
CA LYS A 440 10.24 -10.38 -14.38
C LYS A 440 9.24 -9.39 -13.78
N LEU A 441 8.19 -9.04 -14.50
CA LEU A 441 7.14 -8.15 -13.99
C LEU A 441 6.39 -8.76 -12.79
N ALA A 442 6.15 -10.08 -12.80
CA ALA A 442 5.56 -10.79 -11.67
C ALA A 442 6.50 -10.88 -10.43
N GLU A 443 7.82 -10.86 -10.64
CA GLU A 443 8.77 -10.74 -9.52
C GLU A 443 8.77 -9.34 -8.89
N GLU A 444 8.51 -8.30 -9.69
CA GLU A 444 8.44 -6.92 -9.23
C GLU A 444 7.15 -6.62 -8.45
N ASP A 445 6.04 -7.17 -8.91
CA ASP A 445 4.71 -6.91 -8.38
C ASP A 445 4.00 -8.19 -7.92
N PRO A 446 3.89 -8.43 -6.62
CA PRO A 446 3.25 -9.63 -6.08
C PRO A 446 1.73 -9.69 -6.32
N THR A 447 1.09 -8.58 -6.73
CA THR A 447 -0.33 -8.57 -7.12
C THR A 447 -0.55 -8.80 -8.60
N PHE A 448 0.52 -8.82 -9.37
CA PHE A 448 0.49 -9.21 -10.78
C PHE A 448 0.78 -10.70 -10.90
N ARG A 449 -0.16 -11.44 -11.48
CA ARG A 449 -0.03 -12.89 -11.67
C ARG A 449 -0.12 -13.27 -13.13
N VAL A 450 0.64 -14.28 -13.48
CA VAL A 450 0.66 -14.87 -14.82
C VAL A 450 0.35 -16.35 -14.70
N ARG A 451 -0.61 -16.81 -15.49
CA ARG A 451 -0.93 -18.23 -15.61
C ARG A 451 -1.15 -18.61 -17.07
N THR A 452 -0.87 -19.86 -17.40
CA THR A 452 -1.24 -20.42 -18.69
C THR A 452 -2.52 -21.23 -18.50
N ASN A 453 -3.52 -20.98 -19.33
CA ASN A 453 -4.71 -21.82 -19.37
C ASN A 453 -4.35 -23.12 -20.08
N GLU A 454 -4.42 -24.24 -19.36
CA GLU A 454 -4.01 -25.55 -19.86
C GLU A 454 -4.92 -26.06 -21.01
N GLU A 455 -6.19 -25.64 -21.01
CA GLU A 455 -7.15 -26.06 -22.03
C GLU A 455 -6.99 -25.27 -23.33
N THR A 456 -6.75 -23.96 -23.23
CA THR A 456 -6.69 -23.06 -24.40
C THR A 456 -5.24 -22.72 -24.84
N GLY A 457 -4.25 -22.99 -23.98
CA GLY A 457 -2.87 -22.59 -24.17
C GLY A 457 -2.64 -21.08 -24.09
N GLN A 458 -3.66 -20.29 -23.74
CA GLN A 458 -3.57 -18.83 -23.60
C GLN A 458 -2.81 -18.44 -22.34
N THR A 459 -2.02 -17.38 -22.47
CA THR A 459 -1.41 -16.71 -21.30
C THR A 459 -2.41 -15.71 -20.74
N ILE A 460 -2.74 -15.87 -19.46
CA ILE A 460 -3.65 -14.98 -18.73
C ILE A 460 -2.84 -14.19 -17.72
N ILE A 461 -3.01 -12.88 -17.74
CA ILE A 461 -2.45 -11.95 -16.77
C ILE A 461 -3.55 -11.41 -15.88
N SER A 462 -3.26 -11.31 -14.58
CA SER A 462 -4.21 -10.83 -13.57
C SER A 462 -3.62 -9.69 -12.76
N GLY A 463 -4.43 -8.71 -12.39
CA GLY A 463 -4.02 -7.52 -11.65
C GLY A 463 -5.15 -6.88 -10.86
N MET A 464 -4.87 -5.74 -10.25
CA MET A 464 -5.77 -5.03 -9.34
C MET A 464 -6.82 -4.18 -10.05
N GLY A 465 -6.61 -3.82 -11.32
CA GLY A 465 -7.53 -3.00 -12.10
C GLY A 465 -7.12 -2.87 -13.56
N GLU A 466 -7.98 -2.21 -14.36
CA GLU A 466 -7.71 -2.00 -15.79
C GLU A 466 -6.43 -1.19 -16.02
N LEU A 467 -6.25 -0.11 -15.26
CA LEU A 467 -5.06 0.74 -15.38
C LEU A 467 -3.79 -0.03 -15.04
N HIS A 468 -3.83 -0.87 -14.01
CA HIS A 468 -2.71 -1.72 -13.63
C HIS A 468 -2.28 -2.63 -14.80
N LEU A 469 -3.22 -3.37 -15.39
CA LEU A 469 -2.93 -4.26 -16.51
C LEU A 469 -2.51 -3.49 -17.79
N GLU A 470 -3.10 -2.32 -18.04
CA GLU A 470 -2.71 -1.45 -19.16
C GLU A 470 -1.25 -1.01 -19.04
N ILE A 471 -0.82 -0.62 -17.86
CA ILE A 471 0.57 -0.24 -17.58
C ILE A 471 1.52 -1.43 -17.77
N ILE A 472 1.16 -2.61 -17.28
CA ILE A 472 1.95 -3.83 -17.49
C ILE A 472 2.13 -4.12 -19.00
N VAL A 473 1.07 -4.03 -19.78
CA VAL A 473 1.13 -4.25 -21.24
C VAL A 473 2.00 -3.19 -21.93
N ASP A 474 1.88 -1.95 -21.53
CA ASP A 474 2.71 -0.86 -22.05
C ASP A 474 4.20 -1.03 -21.67
N ARG A 475 4.49 -1.50 -20.45
CA ARG A 475 5.85 -1.88 -20.03
C ARG A 475 6.44 -3.01 -20.87
N LEU A 476 5.63 -4.03 -21.22
CA LEU A 476 6.06 -5.09 -22.15
C LEU A 476 6.55 -4.51 -23.46
N LEU A 477 5.82 -3.55 -24.01
CA LEU A 477 6.21 -2.89 -25.26
C LEU A 477 7.45 -1.99 -25.10
N ARG A 478 7.45 -1.10 -24.12
CA ARG A 478 8.49 -0.07 -23.97
C ARG A 478 9.81 -0.62 -23.45
N GLU A 479 9.76 -1.42 -22.39
CA GLU A 479 10.97 -1.91 -21.69
C GLU A 479 11.50 -3.19 -22.34
N PHE A 480 10.61 -4.13 -22.68
CA PHE A 480 11.00 -5.45 -23.18
C PHE A 480 10.91 -5.61 -24.71
N LYS A 481 10.37 -4.59 -25.40
CA LYS A 481 10.18 -4.62 -26.86
C LYS A 481 9.32 -5.81 -27.32
N VAL A 482 8.28 -6.12 -26.55
CA VAL A 482 7.32 -7.20 -26.81
C VAL A 482 5.97 -6.57 -27.16
N GLU A 483 5.54 -6.73 -28.39
CA GLU A 483 4.18 -6.36 -28.80
C GLU A 483 3.21 -7.50 -28.53
N ALA A 484 2.12 -7.20 -27.87
CA ALA A 484 1.09 -8.16 -27.50
C ALA A 484 -0.31 -7.68 -27.84
N ASN A 485 -1.21 -8.61 -28.14
CA ASN A 485 -2.64 -8.38 -28.23
C ASN A 485 -3.27 -8.74 -26.89
N VAL A 486 -4.17 -7.90 -26.42
CA VAL A 486 -4.91 -8.11 -25.18
C VAL A 486 -6.34 -8.51 -25.52
N GLY A 487 -6.80 -9.61 -24.94
CA GLY A 487 -8.18 -10.09 -25.06
C GLY A 487 -9.15 -9.31 -24.18
N ALA A 488 -10.43 -9.69 -24.26
CA ALA A 488 -11.45 -9.09 -23.40
C ALA A 488 -11.14 -9.35 -21.91
N PRO A 489 -11.40 -8.38 -21.02
CA PRO A 489 -11.24 -8.57 -19.60
C PRO A 489 -12.12 -9.72 -19.07
N GLU A 490 -11.55 -10.52 -18.18
CA GLU A 490 -12.28 -11.56 -17.46
C GLU A 490 -12.34 -11.21 -15.98
N VAL A 491 -13.49 -11.45 -15.36
CA VAL A 491 -13.69 -11.21 -13.94
C VAL A 491 -13.23 -12.44 -13.16
N ALA A 492 -12.49 -12.25 -12.08
CA ALA A 492 -12.11 -13.31 -11.17
C ALA A 492 -13.29 -13.70 -10.26
N TYR A 493 -14.20 -14.50 -10.79
CA TYR A 493 -15.29 -15.08 -10.00
C TYR A 493 -14.73 -16.03 -8.94
N LYS A 494 -15.56 -16.27 -7.89
CA LYS A 494 -15.30 -17.28 -6.87
C LYS A 494 -16.53 -18.15 -6.72
N GLU A 495 -16.38 -19.24 -6.03
CA GLU A 495 -17.49 -20.14 -5.68
C GLU A 495 -17.63 -20.21 -4.16
N THR A 496 -18.83 -20.57 -3.70
CA THR A 496 -19.08 -20.96 -2.31
C THR A 496 -20.27 -21.91 -2.28
N PHE A 497 -20.62 -22.38 -1.11
CA PHE A 497 -21.80 -23.24 -0.93
C PHE A 497 -22.65 -22.76 0.25
N THR A 498 -23.92 -23.18 0.29
CA THR A 498 -24.91 -22.59 1.18
C THR A 498 -25.43 -23.54 2.24
N LYS A 499 -25.18 -24.86 2.09
CA LYS A 499 -25.73 -25.87 3.00
C LYS A 499 -24.63 -26.72 3.61
N PRO A 500 -24.71 -26.99 4.93
CA PRO A 500 -23.84 -27.98 5.54
C PRO A 500 -24.16 -29.38 4.99
N VAL A 501 -23.11 -30.17 4.79
CA VAL A 501 -23.24 -31.54 4.27
C VAL A 501 -22.27 -32.48 4.97
N ASP A 502 -22.69 -33.74 5.08
CA ASP A 502 -21.88 -34.85 5.58
C ASP A 502 -21.68 -35.86 4.45
N VAL A 503 -20.45 -36.11 4.09
CA VAL A 503 -20.10 -36.94 2.93
C VAL A 503 -18.92 -37.84 3.21
N GLU A 504 -18.79 -38.89 2.40
CA GLU A 504 -17.62 -39.71 2.38
C GLU A 504 -16.85 -39.59 1.06
N GLY A 505 -15.54 -39.69 1.15
CA GLY A 505 -14.66 -39.80 0.02
C GLY A 505 -13.93 -41.15 0.07
N LYS A 506 -14.07 -41.90 -1.01
CA LYS A 506 -13.42 -43.19 -1.16
C LYS A 506 -12.58 -43.25 -2.43
N TYR A 507 -11.32 -43.55 -2.28
CA TYR A 507 -10.43 -43.87 -3.38
C TYR A 507 -9.84 -45.23 -3.17
N ILE A 508 -10.41 -46.23 -3.88
CA ILE A 508 -9.99 -47.63 -3.77
C ILE A 508 -9.63 -48.12 -5.16
N HIS A 509 -8.36 -48.45 -5.35
CA HIS A 509 -7.86 -49.04 -6.58
C HIS A 509 -6.99 -50.22 -6.21
N GLN A 510 -7.57 -51.42 -6.22
CA GLN A 510 -6.92 -52.67 -5.86
C GLN A 510 -6.86 -53.56 -7.11
N SER A 511 -5.73 -53.53 -7.83
CA SER A 511 -5.44 -54.44 -8.94
C SER A 511 -4.07 -55.07 -8.74
N GLY A 512 -4.03 -56.34 -8.54
CA GLY A 512 -2.92 -57.27 -8.48
C GLY A 512 -1.48 -56.78 -8.44
N GLY A 513 -1.03 -56.18 -7.31
CA GLY A 513 0.37 -55.84 -7.11
C GLY A 513 0.62 -54.74 -6.11
N SER A 514 0.19 -53.54 -6.31
CA SER A 514 0.21 -52.45 -5.32
C SER A 514 -1.12 -51.72 -5.38
N GLY A 515 -1.90 -51.83 -4.32
CA GLY A 515 -3.19 -51.17 -4.21
C GLY A 515 -3.09 -49.71 -3.68
N MET A 516 -4.15 -48.97 -3.87
CA MET A 516 -4.35 -47.66 -3.22
C MET A 516 -5.68 -47.70 -2.47
N TYR A 517 -5.66 -47.38 -1.19
CA TYR A 517 -6.85 -47.34 -0.36
C TYR A 517 -6.87 -46.09 0.49
N GLY A 518 -7.84 -45.20 0.26
CA GLY A 518 -8.12 -44.04 1.06
C GLY A 518 -9.63 -43.89 1.28
N HIS A 519 -10.05 -43.70 2.53
CA HIS A 519 -11.44 -43.51 2.87
C HIS A 519 -11.55 -42.52 4.04
N CYS A 520 -12.32 -41.47 3.86
CA CYS A 520 -12.59 -40.45 4.88
C CYS A 520 -14.06 -40.02 4.88
N LYS A 521 -14.57 -39.71 6.05
CA LYS A 521 -15.86 -39.06 6.22
C LYS A 521 -15.65 -37.64 6.72
N VAL A 522 -16.23 -36.67 6.04
CA VAL A 522 -16.00 -35.25 6.26
C VAL A 522 -17.30 -34.50 6.34
N LYS A 523 -17.44 -33.64 7.36
CA LYS A 523 -18.50 -32.66 7.47
C LYS A 523 -17.98 -31.34 6.92
N PHE A 524 -18.73 -30.77 5.99
CA PHE A 524 -18.47 -29.45 5.43
C PHE A 524 -19.53 -28.48 5.86
N GLU A 525 -19.12 -27.32 6.36
CA GLU A 525 -19.98 -26.24 6.75
C GLU A 525 -19.56 -24.96 6.02
N PRO A 526 -20.51 -24.15 5.49
CA PRO A 526 -20.18 -22.90 4.86
C PRO A 526 -19.73 -21.88 5.92
N MET A 527 -18.69 -21.10 5.60
CA MET A 527 -18.27 -19.93 6.35
C MET A 527 -18.50 -18.67 5.51
N ASP A 528 -18.35 -17.52 6.13
CA ASP A 528 -18.41 -16.24 5.43
C ASP A 528 -17.31 -16.18 4.37
N PRO A 529 -17.66 -16.05 3.08
CA PRO A 529 -16.66 -15.94 2.00
C PRO A 529 -15.88 -14.61 2.01
N ASN A 530 -16.27 -13.66 2.84
CA ASN A 530 -15.59 -12.37 3.05
C ASN A 530 -14.91 -12.27 4.42
N GLY A 531 -14.88 -13.36 5.19
CA GLY A 531 -14.22 -13.41 6.49
C GLY A 531 -12.70 -13.45 6.39
N GLU A 532 -12.02 -13.25 7.51
CA GLU A 532 -10.56 -13.33 7.60
C GLU A 532 -10.04 -14.74 7.31
N GLU A 533 -10.76 -15.76 7.74
CA GLU A 533 -10.41 -17.17 7.50
C GLU A 533 -11.33 -17.75 6.41
N LEU A 534 -10.77 -18.01 5.25
CA LEU A 534 -11.51 -18.51 4.08
C LEU A 534 -11.54 -20.03 3.98
N PHE A 535 -10.65 -20.72 4.69
CA PHE A 535 -10.56 -22.16 4.72
C PHE A 535 -10.11 -22.64 6.10
N LYS A 536 -10.92 -23.48 6.73
CA LYS A 536 -10.63 -24.08 8.02
C LYS A 536 -10.68 -25.60 7.91
N PHE A 537 -9.68 -26.28 8.45
CA PHE A 537 -9.64 -27.72 8.54
C PHE A 537 -9.42 -28.17 9.98
N GLN A 538 -10.16 -29.17 10.38
CA GLN A 538 -10.01 -29.79 11.69
C GLN A 538 -10.25 -31.31 11.61
N SER A 539 -9.67 -32.03 12.56
CA SER A 539 -9.84 -33.47 12.68
C SER A 539 -10.38 -33.80 14.05
N THR A 540 -11.51 -34.54 14.05
CA THR A 540 -12.11 -35.11 15.25
C THR A 540 -12.15 -36.64 15.19
N VAL A 541 -11.22 -37.25 14.43
CA VAL A 541 -11.08 -38.69 14.30
C VAL A 541 -10.73 -39.32 15.64
N VAL A 542 -11.49 -40.33 16.05
CA VAL A 542 -11.28 -41.09 17.30
C VAL A 542 -11.04 -42.56 17.00
N GLY A 543 -10.34 -43.24 17.91
CA GLY A 543 -10.13 -44.67 17.83
C GLY A 543 -9.15 -45.16 16.74
N GLY A 544 -8.41 -44.23 16.09
CA GLY A 544 -7.42 -44.56 15.07
C GLY A 544 -8.01 -45.11 13.76
N SER A 545 -9.28 -44.76 13.46
CA SER A 545 -9.91 -45.17 12.20
C SER A 545 -9.18 -44.65 10.96
N ILE A 546 -8.49 -43.53 11.10
CA ILE A 546 -7.49 -43.00 10.14
C ILE A 546 -6.19 -42.76 10.90
N PRO A 547 -5.04 -43.29 10.48
CA PRO A 547 -3.75 -42.95 11.05
C PRO A 547 -3.47 -41.42 10.95
N LYS A 548 -2.90 -40.86 12.02
CA LYS A 548 -2.65 -39.43 12.10
C LYS A 548 -1.80 -38.89 10.96
N GLU A 549 -0.88 -39.69 10.45
CA GLU A 549 0.01 -39.34 9.34
C GLU A 549 -0.72 -39.05 8.02
N TYR A 550 -1.96 -39.57 7.83
CA TYR A 550 -2.74 -39.37 6.61
C TYR A 550 -3.73 -38.19 6.69
N ILE A 551 -3.93 -37.62 7.86
CA ILE A 551 -4.84 -36.47 8.05
C ILE A 551 -4.38 -35.24 7.25
N PRO A 552 -3.09 -34.87 7.24
CA PRO A 552 -2.60 -33.76 6.39
C PRO A 552 -2.82 -33.99 4.88
N ALA A 553 -2.75 -35.25 4.43
CA ALA A 553 -3.01 -35.58 3.04
C ALA A 553 -4.50 -35.38 2.66
N ILE A 554 -5.42 -35.66 3.58
CA ILE A 554 -6.86 -35.37 3.39
C ILE A 554 -7.07 -33.85 3.28
N GLU A 555 -6.48 -33.06 4.17
CA GLU A 555 -6.54 -31.61 4.12
C GLU A 555 -6.03 -31.08 2.77
N LYS A 556 -4.86 -31.55 2.34
CA LYS A 556 -4.27 -31.17 1.06
C LYS A 556 -5.21 -31.45 -0.11
N GLY A 557 -5.78 -32.65 -0.15
CA GLY A 557 -6.73 -33.06 -1.19
C GLY A 557 -8.00 -32.21 -1.23
N ILE A 558 -8.54 -31.84 -0.07
CA ILE A 558 -9.69 -30.94 0.05
C ILE A 558 -9.33 -29.53 -0.42
N ARG A 559 -8.18 -29.03 -0.01
CA ARG A 559 -7.69 -27.69 -0.36
C ARG A 559 -7.43 -27.54 -1.85
N GLU A 560 -6.81 -28.52 -2.48
CA GLU A 560 -6.57 -28.53 -3.93
C GLU A 560 -7.88 -28.60 -4.72
N ALA A 561 -8.84 -29.42 -4.27
CA ALA A 561 -10.17 -29.49 -4.88
C ALA A 561 -10.95 -28.19 -4.74
N ALA A 562 -10.86 -27.54 -3.57
CA ALA A 562 -11.46 -26.22 -3.34
C ALA A 562 -10.87 -25.15 -4.26
N ASN A 563 -9.55 -25.14 -4.43
CA ASN A 563 -8.88 -24.18 -5.32
C ASN A 563 -9.21 -24.42 -6.80
N SER A 564 -9.53 -25.64 -7.18
CA SER A 564 -9.91 -25.99 -8.57
C SER A 564 -11.37 -25.69 -8.90
N GLY A 565 -12.20 -25.45 -7.89
CA GLY A 565 -13.63 -25.18 -8.04
C GLY A 565 -14.44 -26.39 -8.49
N VAL A 566 -15.76 -26.23 -8.54
CA VAL A 566 -16.72 -27.33 -8.88
C VAL A 566 -17.78 -26.91 -9.88
N LEU A 567 -18.20 -25.63 -9.88
CA LEU A 567 -19.20 -25.11 -10.82
C LEU A 567 -18.60 -24.69 -12.16
N ALA A 568 -17.55 -23.90 -12.08
CA ALA A 568 -16.97 -23.22 -13.23
C ALA A 568 -15.44 -23.14 -13.17
N GLY A 569 -14.82 -23.86 -12.24
CA GLY A 569 -13.38 -23.88 -12.09
C GLY A 569 -12.81 -22.70 -11.28
N PHE A 570 -13.63 -21.97 -10.55
CA PHE A 570 -13.19 -20.88 -9.69
C PHE A 570 -12.97 -21.37 -8.25
N PRO A 571 -11.98 -20.79 -7.53
CA PRO A 571 -11.73 -21.17 -6.14
C PRO A 571 -12.97 -21.07 -5.26
N VAL A 572 -13.19 -22.07 -4.40
CA VAL A 572 -14.29 -22.09 -3.43
C VAL A 572 -13.83 -21.43 -2.14
N LEU A 573 -14.54 -20.39 -1.70
CA LEU A 573 -14.28 -19.64 -0.47
C LEU A 573 -15.25 -20.04 0.64
N GLY A 574 -14.82 -19.88 1.89
CA GLY A 574 -15.66 -20.10 3.06
C GLY A 574 -15.91 -21.59 3.34
N VAL A 575 -14.84 -22.39 3.38
CA VAL A 575 -14.89 -23.84 3.61
C VAL A 575 -14.44 -24.16 5.03
N ASN A 576 -15.33 -24.75 5.84
CA ASN A 576 -14.97 -25.39 7.09
C ASN A 576 -15.14 -26.90 6.92
N ALA A 577 -14.03 -27.65 7.00
CA ALA A 577 -13.99 -29.09 6.83
C ALA A 577 -13.59 -29.78 8.13
N ASN A 578 -14.38 -30.74 8.59
CA ASN A 578 -14.07 -31.57 9.74
C ASN A 578 -14.07 -33.04 9.33
N VAL A 579 -12.87 -33.62 9.28
CA VAL A 579 -12.75 -35.08 9.14
C VAL A 579 -12.97 -35.74 10.51
N TYR A 580 -13.92 -36.68 10.58
CA TYR A 580 -14.33 -37.25 11.85
C TYR A 580 -14.25 -38.78 11.89
N ASP A 581 -14.26 -39.46 10.73
CA ASP A 581 -14.20 -40.89 10.62
C ASP A 581 -13.60 -41.32 9.26
N GLY A 582 -13.33 -42.60 9.13
CA GLY A 582 -12.85 -43.20 7.90
C GLY A 582 -12.39 -44.61 8.12
N SER A 583 -11.61 -45.14 7.20
CA SER A 583 -10.95 -46.44 7.34
C SER A 583 -9.66 -46.47 6.53
N TYR A 584 -8.77 -47.36 6.91
CA TYR A 584 -7.50 -47.58 6.21
C TYR A 584 -7.27 -49.09 5.98
N HIS A 585 -6.37 -49.38 5.08
CA HIS A 585 -5.90 -50.73 4.79
C HIS A 585 -4.41 -50.84 5.09
N GLU A 586 -3.99 -51.83 5.88
CA GLU A 586 -2.63 -51.91 6.40
C GLU A 586 -1.53 -51.93 5.31
N VAL A 587 -1.85 -52.42 4.12
CA VAL A 587 -0.88 -52.55 3.02
C VAL A 587 -1.08 -51.52 1.91
N ASP A 588 -2.33 -51.17 1.59
CA ASP A 588 -2.68 -50.36 0.42
C ASP A 588 -2.92 -48.89 0.74
N SER A 589 -2.95 -48.52 2.03
CA SER A 589 -3.11 -47.10 2.41
C SER A 589 -1.80 -46.34 2.30
N ASN A 590 -1.88 -45.16 1.70
CA ASN A 590 -0.77 -44.21 1.58
C ASN A 590 -1.31 -42.78 1.50
N GLU A 591 -0.43 -41.79 1.66
CA GLU A 591 -0.78 -40.36 1.63
C GLU A 591 -1.54 -39.99 0.37
N ARG A 592 -1.11 -40.44 -0.79
CA ARG A 592 -1.71 -40.13 -2.09
C ARG A 592 -3.15 -40.63 -2.21
N ALA A 593 -3.44 -41.81 -1.66
CA ALA A 593 -4.78 -42.38 -1.64
C ALA A 593 -5.74 -41.51 -0.77
N PHE A 594 -5.24 -41.03 0.37
CA PHE A 594 -6.02 -40.16 1.24
C PHE A 594 -6.15 -38.73 0.68
N GLU A 595 -5.19 -38.23 -0.06
CA GLU A 595 -5.29 -36.97 -0.82
C GLU A 595 -6.42 -37.08 -1.87
N PHE A 596 -6.48 -38.16 -2.63
CA PHE A 596 -7.58 -38.40 -3.55
C PHE A 596 -8.91 -38.61 -2.83
N ALA A 597 -8.95 -39.29 -1.70
CA ALA A 597 -10.16 -39.43 -0.90
C ALA A 597 -10.69 -38.08 -0.40
N GLY A 598 -9.83 -37.21 0.07
CA GLY A 598 -10.17 -35.85 0.46
C GLY A 598 -10.76 -35.04 -0.70
N SER A 599 -10.12 -35.09 -1.86
CA SER A 599 -10.60 -34.44 -3.10
C SER A 599 -11.98 -34.95 -3.53
N ILE A 600 -12.20 -36.26 -3.49
CA ILE A 600 -13.49 -36.89 -3.80
C ILE A 600 -14.56 -36.47 -2.80
N ALA A 601 -14.24 -36.44 -1.49
CA ALA A 601 -15.18 -36.00 -0.46
C ALA A 601 -15.64 -34.57 -0.72
N PHE A 602 -14.73 -33.66 -1.03
CA PHE A 602 -15.07 -32.29 -1.36
C PHE A 602 -15.97 -32.17 -2.59
N LYS A 603 -15.64 -32.86 -3.67
CA LYS A 603 -16.46 -32.88 -4.90
C LYS A 603 -17.86 -33.44 -4.65
N ASN A 604 -17.97 -34.52 -3.86
CA ASN A 604 -19.26 -35.10 -3.46
C ASN A 604 -20.06 -34.13 -2.58
N ALA A 605 -19.40 -33.42 -1.69
CA ALA A 605 -20.02 -32.40 -0.86
C ALA A 605 -20.62 -31.29 -1.70
N MET A 606 -19.88 -30.75 -2.64
CA MET A 606 -20.33 -29.63 -3.48
C MET A 606 -21.54 -29.98 -4.35
N GLN A 607 -21.70 -31.25 -4.75
CA GLN A 607 -22.91 -31.70 -5.47
C GLN A 607 -24.18 -31.59 -4.62
N LYS A 608 -24.06 -31.64 -3.29
CA LYS A 608 -25.19 -31.65 -2.34
C LYS A 608 -25.34 -30.33 -1.57
N ALA A 609 -24.30 -29.53 -1.54
CA ALA A 609 -24.20 -28.34 -0.69
C ALA A 609 -24.81 -27.08 -1.31
N ASP A 610 -25.44 -27.16 -2.47
CA ASP A 610 -26.02 -26.02 -3.20
C ASP A 610 -24.97 -24.95 -3.51
N PRO A 611 -23.99 -25.26 -4.37
CA PRO A 611 -22.91 -24.33 -4.69
C PRO A 611 -23.41 -23.14 -5.50
N ILE A 612 -22.85 -21.97 -5.24
CA ILE A 612 -23.18 -20.71 -5.92
C ILE A 612 -21.93 -20.02 -6.41
N LEU A 613 -22.09 -19.22 -7.46
CA LEU A 613 -21.06 -18.36 -7.98
C LEU A 613 -21.09 -17.01 -7.24
N LEU A 614 -19.90 -16.50 -6.92
CA LEU A 614 -19.68 -15.19 -6.32
C LEU A 614 -19.03 -14.26 -7.34
N GLU A 615 -19.49 -13.01 -7.36
CA GLU A 615 -18.88 -11.92 -8.15
C GLU A 615 -18.25 -10.86 -7.24
N PRO A 616 -17.13 -10.26 -7.65
CA PRO A 616 -16.54 -9.17 -6.91
C PRO A 616 -17.39 -7.91 -7.05
N ILE A 617 -17.71 -7.30 -5.92
CA ILE A 617 -18.39 -6.02 -5.81
C ILE A 617 -17.38 -4.95 -5.47
N MET A 618 -17.39 -3.88 -6.26
CA MET A 618 -16.50 -2.74 -6.09
C MET A 618 -17.25 -1.61 -5.38
N LYS A 619 -16.59 -0.99 -4.42
CA LYS A 619 -17.00 0.32 -3.91
C LYS A 619 -16.51 1.37 -4.90
N VAL A 620 -17.44 2.11 -5.47
CA VAL A 620 -17.17 3.13 -6.48
C VAL A 620 -17.53 4.49 -5.90
N GLU A 621 -16.60 5.40 -5.94
CA GLU A 621 -16.75 6.76 -5.46
C GLU A 621 -16.59 7.71 -6.62
N ILE A 622 -17.63 8.46 -6.95
CA ILE A 622 -17.70 9.30 -8.12
C ILE A 622 -17.85 10.76 -7.68
N THR A 623 -16.91 11.58 -8.06
CA THR A 623 -16.97 13.03 -7.86
C THR A 623 -17.43 13.69 -9.14
N THR A 624 -18.53 14.44 -9.09
CA THR A 624 -19.12 15.07 -10.26
C THR A 624 -19.69 16.46 -9.93
N PRO A 625 -19.67 17.40 -10.88
CA PRO A 625 -20.48 18.61 -10.76
C PRO A 625 -21.97 18.25 -10.62
N GLU A 626 -22.71 19.05 -9.87
CA GLU A 626 -24.13 18.81 -9.56
C GLU A 626 -25.00 18.63 -10.82
N GLU A 627 -24.69 19.37 -11.88
CA GLU A 627 -25.40 19.31 -13.17
C GLU A 627 -25.37 17.94 -13.84
N TYR A 628 -24.35 17.10 -13.58
CA TYR A 628 -24.21 15.75 -14.14
C TYR A 628 -24.61 14.64 -13.16
N MET A 629 -24.99 14.94 -11.94
CA MET A 629 -25.31 13.95 -10.92
C MET A 629 -26.41 12.97 -11.38
N GLY A 630 -27.45 13.47 -12.05
CA GLY A 630 -28.51 12.63 -12.58
C GLY A 630 -28.02 11.62 -13.62
N ASN A 631 -27.09 12.03 -14.49
CA ASN A 631 -26.49 11.15 -15.50
C ASN A 631 -25.62 10.07 -14.84
N VAL A 632 -24.86 10.46 -13.80
CA VAL A 632 -24.00 9.54 -13.04
C VAL A 632 -24.84 8.49 -12.32
N ILE A 633 -25.90 8.90 -11.60
CA ILE A 633 -26.80 7.99 -10.89
C ILE A 633 -27.50 7.03 -11.88
N GLY A 634 -27.99 7.56 -13.01
CA GLY A 634 -28.63 6.75 -14.05
C GLY A 634 -27.67 5.70 -14.63
N ASP A 635 -26.41 6.05 -14.86
CA ASP A 635 -25.38 5.13 -15.34
C ASP A 635 -25.02 4.05 -14.32
N VAL A 636 -24.81 4.43 -13.06
CA VAL A 636 -24.55 3.47 -11.96
C VAL A 636 -25.68 2.47 -11.83
N ASN A 637 -26.91 2.93 -11.85
CA ASN A 637 -28.09 2.03 -11.77
C ASN A 637 -28.17 1.09 -12.98
N SER A 638 -27.82 1.56 -14.18
CA SER A 638 -27.79 0.71 -15.39
C SER A 638 -26.73 -0.39 -15.30
N ARG A 639 -25.69 -0.19 -14.49
CA ARG A 639 -24.61 -1.14 -14.22
C ARG A 639 -24.86 -2.05 -13.01
N ARG A 640 -26.10 -2.27 -12.64
CA ARG A 640 -26.49 -3.04 -11.44
C ARG A 640 -25.93 -2.45 -10.14
N GLY A 641 -25.56 -1.17 -10.15
CA GLY A 641 -25.03 -0.48 -8.98
C GLY A 641 -26.11 -0.18 -7.96
N ARG A 642 -25.70 -0.13 -6.70
CA ARG A 642 -26.53 0.29 -5.57
C ARG A 642 -25.91 1.54 -4.96
N ILE A 643 -26.63 2.66 -4.99
CA ILE A 643 -26.16 3.89 -4.35
C ILE A 643 -26.18 3.70 -2.84
N GLU A 644 -25.06 3.96 -2.18
CA GLU A 644 -24.91 3.92 -0.73
C GLU A 644 -25.20 5.30 -0.12
N SER A 645 -24.52 6.32 -0.61
CA SER A 645 -24.67 7.69 -0.13
C SER A 645 -24.41 8.72 -1.22
N MET A 646 -24.87 9.92 -1.00
CA MET A 646 -24.57 11.10 -1.81
C MET A 646 -24.24 12.25 -0.85
N GLU A 647 -23.12 12.89 -1.09
CA GLU A 647 -22.60 13.93 -0.21
C GLU A 647 -22.26 15.20 -0.99
N ASP A 648 -22.46 16.33 -0.34
CA ASP A 648 -22.00 17.61 -0.85
C ASP A 648 -20.52 17.79 -0.55
N ILE A 649 -19.74 18.08 -1.59
CA ILE A 649 -18.32 18.37 -1.47
C ILE A 649 -18.00 19.71 -2.12
N PRO A 650 -16.90 20.38 -1.76
CA PRO A 650 -16.57 21.70 -2.32
C PRO A 650 -16.43 21.71 -3.84
N SER A 651 -16.11 20.57 -4.46
CA SER A 651 -15.95 20.41 -5.91
C SER A 651 -17.24 19.97 -6.64
N GLY A 652 -18.36 19.77 -5.91
CA GLY A 652 -19.65 19.32 -6.48
C GLY A 652 -20.37 18.31 -5.60
N LYS A 653 -20.67 17.14 -6.16
CA LYS A 653 -21.32 16.02 -5.46
C LYS A 653 -20.42 14.78 -5.49
N GLN A 654 -20.42 14.06 -4.39
CA GLN A 654 -19.82 12.73 -4.32
C GLN A 654 -20.91 11.68 -4.26
N VAL A 655 -20.86 10.70 -5.15
CA VAL A 655 -21.77 9.56 -5.21
C VAL A 655 -20.98 8.31 -4.83
N ASN A 656 -21.37 7.65 -3.76
CA ASN A 656 -20.79 6.39 -3.31
C ASN A 656 -21.74 5.25 -3.68
N ALA A 657 -21.24 4.22 -4.33
CA ALA A 657 -22.04 3.10 -4.81
C ALA A 657 -21.29 1.78 -4.75
N PHE A 658 -22.04 0.68 -4.68
CA PHE A 658 -21.52 -0.68 -4.87
C PHE A 658 -21.91 -1.17 -6.25
N VAL A 659 -20.92 -1.53 -7.08
CA VAL A 659 -21.15 -1.97 -8.45
C VAL A 659 -20.35 -3.24 -8.72
N PRO A 660 -20.94 -4.27 -9.37
CA PRO A 660 -20.19 -5.45 -9.77
C PRO A 660 -19.05 -5.09 -10.74
N LEU A 661 -17.88 -5.67 -10.53
CA LEU A 661 -16.70 -5.39 -11.38
C LEU A 661 -17.00 -5.65 -12.86
N SER A 662 -17.76 -6.70 -13.17
CA SER A 662 -18.14 -7.04 -14.55
C SER A 662 -18.86 -5.91 -15.31
N GLU A 663 -19.49 -4.99 -14.59
CA GLU A 663 -20.21 -3.84 -15.17
C GLU A 663 -19.36 -2.55 -15.23
N MET A 664 -18.15 -2.59 -14.67
CA MET A 664 -17.28 -1.41 -14.58
C MET A 664 -16.28 -1.28 -15.75
N PHE A 665 -16.15 -2.28 -16.58
CA PHE A 665 -15.27 -2.19 -17.75
C PHE A 665 -15.71 -1.09 -18.71
N GLY A 666 -14.76 -0.26 -19.11
CA GLY A 666 -15.02 0.91 -19.96
C GLY A 666 -15.68 2.09 -19.24
N TYR A 667 -15.90 2.01 -17.94
CA TYR A 667 -16.58 3.06 -17.16
C TYR A 667 -15.89 4.42 -17.25
N ALA A 668 -14.56 4.46 -17.26
CA ALA A 668 -13.80 5.70 -17.38
C ALA A 668 -14.18 6.49 -18.64
N THR A 669 -14.31 5.81 -19.78
CA THR A 669 -14.72 6.40 -21.06
C THR A 669 -16.16 6.88 -21.03
N ASP A 670 -17.06 6.05 -20.48
CA ASP A 670 -18.48 6.40 -20.40
C ASP A 670 -18.71 7.57 -19.44
N LEU A 671 -18.03 7.60 -18.30
CA LEU A 671 -18.12 8.71 -17.34
C LEU A 671 -17.64 10.02 -17.99
N ARG A 672 -16.49 10.01 -18.66
CA ARG A 672 -15.97 11.19 -19.37
C ARG A 672 -16.94 11.68 -20.44
N SER A 673 -17.53 10.79 -21.22
CA SER A 673 -18.50 11.13 -22.25
C SER A 673 -19.76 11.77 -21.67
N LYS A 674 -20.29 11.22 -20.55
CA LYS A 674 -21.53 11.69 -19.93
C LYS A 674 -21.36 12.97 -19.10
N THR A 675 -20.14 13.31 -18.73
CA THR A 675 -19.84 14.45 -17.84
C THR A 675 -18.89 15.47 -18.50
N GLN A 676 -18.66 15.36 -19.79
CA GLN A 676 -17.75 16.23 -20.55
C GLN A 676 -16.33 16.28 -19.94
N GLY A 677 -15.87 15.16 -19.40
CA GLY A 677 -14.56 15.06 -18.75
C GLY A 677 -14.46 15.68 -17.35
N ARG A 678 -15.58 16.15 -16.77
CA ARG A 678 -15.59 16.90 -15.51
C ARG A 678 -15.81 16.04 -14.27
N ALA A 679 -16.10 14.75 -14.42
CA ALA A 679 -16.22 13.81 -13.30
C ALA A 679 -15.02 12.89 -13.22
N ASN A 680 -14.66 12.52 -12.01
CA ASN A 680 -13.65 11.52 -11.70
C ASN A 680 -14.27 10.41 -10.88
N TYR A 681 -13.65 9.24 -10.89
CA TYR A 681 -14.05 8.14 -10.02
C TYR A 681 -12.85 7.38 -9.49
N SER A 682 -13.04 6.73 -8.37
CA SER A 682 -12.15 5.71 -7.84
C SER A 682 -12.96 4.45 -7.54
N MET A 683 -12.31 3.31 -7.58
CA MET A 683 -12.93 2.02 -7.44
C MET A 683 -12.06 1.11 -6.59
N PHE A 684 -12.66 0.44 -5.59
CA PHE A 684 -11.96 -0.47 -4.68
C PHE A 684 -12.71 -1.78 -4.60
N PHE A 685 -11.97 -2.88 -4.45
CA PHE A 685 -12.62 -4.13 -4.09
C PHE A 685 -13.20 -4.02 -2.67
N GLU A 686 -14.49 -4.34 -2.53
CA GLU A 686 -15.19 -4.32 -1.25
C GLU A 686 -15.41 -5.73 -0.72
N LYS A 687 -16.09 -6.57 -1.51
CA LYS A 687 -16.48 -7.94 -1.11
C LYS A 687 -16.91 -8.78 -2.29
N TYR A 688 -17.07 -10.08 -2.03
CA TYR A 688 -17.76 -10.98 -2.93
C TYR A 688 -19.24 -11.10 -2.57
N GLU A 689 -20.12 -11.06 -3.55
CA GLU A 689 -21.57 -11.30 -3.38
C GLU A 689 -22.06 -12.38 -4.35
N LYS A 690 -23.15 -13.02 -4.00
CA LYS A 690 -23.81 -14.02 -4.84
C LYS A 690 -24.20 -13.43 -6.19
N CYS A 691 -23.81 -14.09 -7.27
CA CYS A 691 -24.25 -13.72 -8.62
C CYS A 691 -25.77 -13.86 -8.77
N PRO A 692 -26.45 -12.92 -9.44
CA PRO A 692 -27.78 -13.12 -9.95
C PRO A 692 -27.85 -14.34 -10.88
N LYS A 693 -29.00 -15.03 -10.95
CA LYS A 693 -29.15 -16.27 -11.74
C LYS A 693 -28.76 -16.09 -13.21
N ASN A 694 -29.20 -14.99 -13.83
CA ASN A 694 -28.89 -14.68 -15.22
C ASN A 694 -27.38 -14.48 -15.47
N VAL A 695 -26.67 -13.88 -14.52
CA VAL A 695 -25.20 -13.70 -14.60
C VAL A 695 -24.51 -15.04 -14.41
N GLN A 696 -24.93 -15.82 -13.41
CA GLN A 696 -24.39 -17.15 -13.17
C GLN A 696 -24.56 -18.06 -14.40
N GLU A 697 -25.73 -18.09 -15.02
CA GLU A 697 -26.00 -18.88 -16.24
C GLU A 697 -25.11 -18.44 -17.39
N LYS A 698 -24.91 -17.14 -17.57
CA LYS A 698 -24.03 -16.58 -18.60
C LYS A 698 -22.57 -16.99 -18.40
N VAL A 699 -22.07 -16.88 -17.16
CA VAL A 699 -20.69 -17.27 -16.82
C VAL A 699 -20.50 -18.77 -17.04
N LEU A 700 -21.43 -19.60 -16.54
CA LEU A 700 -21.37 -21.05 -16.69
C LEU A 700 -21.43 -21.49 -18.16
N SER A 701 -22.16 -20.77 -19.01
CA SER A 701 -22.23 -21.08 -20.45
C SER A 701 -20.94 -20.74 -21.19
N ASN A 702 -20.21 -19.73 -20.73
CA ASN A 702 -18.91 -19.34 -21.30
C ASN A 702 -17.80 -20.31 -20.92
N VAL A 703 -17.83 -20.86 -19.72
CA VAL A 703 -16.83 -21.84 -19.24
C VAL A 703 -17.00 -23.21 -19.93
N LYS A 704 -18.19 -23.54 -20.40
CA LYS A 704 -18.47 -24.81 -21.10
C LYS A 704 -18.13 -24.79 -22.60
N LYS A 705 -17.70 -23.65 -23.13
CA LYS A 705 -17.20 -23.51 -24.51
C LYS A 705 -15.69 -23.50 -24.53
#